data_f62fe6542dd43b8e9358e9035bf1438b
#
_entry.id   f62fe6542dd43b8e9358e9035bf1438b
#
_cell.length_a   1.000
_cell.length_b   1.000
_cell.length_c   1.000
_cell.angle_alpha   90.00
_cell.angle_beta   90.00
_cell.angle_gamma   90.00
#
_symmetry.space_group_name_H-M   'P 1'
#
loop_
_entity.id
_entity.type
_entity.pdbx_description
1 polymer ?
#
loop_
_entity_poly.entity_id
_entity_poly.type
_entity_poly.pdbx_seq_one_letter_code
_entity_poly.pdbx_strand_id
1 'polypeptide(L)'
;MISNFFVVYMSNKIFTHSLPMRYADFPTLVDALDYAALSSAGMNFYDRRCQLEDQLEYQTLKARAEAGAKRLLSLNLKKGDRVALIAETSSGFVEAFFSCQYAGLVAVPLAIPMVVGQRDSWSAKLQGLLASCQPAAIITGDEWLPLVNAATHNNNPELHVLSHAWFKALPEADVALQRPVPNDIAYLQYTSGSTRFPRSVIITHREVMANLRAISHDGIKLRPGDRCVSWLPFYHDMGLVGFLLTPVATQLSVDYLRTQDFAMRPLQWLKLISKNRGTVSVAPPFGYELCQRRVNEKDLAELDLSCWRVAGIGAEPISAEQLHQFAECFRQVNFDDKTFMPCYGLAENALAVSFSDEASGVVVNEVDRDILEYQGKAVAPDAETRAVSTFVNCGKALPEHGIEIRNEAGIPVAERVVGHICISGPSLMSGYFGDQISQDEIAATGWLDTGDLGYLLDGYLYVTGRIKDLIIIRGRNIWPQDIEYIAEQEPEIHSGDAIAFVTAQEKIILQIQCRISDEERRGQLIHARAAYPRAGSTDPKRIWRDRGYRSVAAPQYSPNVLRQACPCGSEKTLSEGLCCKPSCAGIPGMNQTVAVTGATGFIGKYIIDNLLARGFHVRALTRTARAHVNDNLIWVRGSLEDTHSLSELVAGASAVVHCAGQVRGHKEEIFTRCNVDGSLRLMQAAKESGFCQRFLFISSLAARHPELSWYANSKHVAEQRLTAMADEITLGVFRPTAVYGPGDKELKPLFDWMLRGLLPRLGTPETQLSFLHVTDFAQAVGQWLSAETVQTQTYELCDGVAGGYDWQRVRQLAADARCGSVRMVGIPLSVLTCLADISTALSRLAGKEPMLTRSKIRELTHADWSANNNRISEDINWFPGISLEHALRNGLF
;
A
#
# COMPACT_ATOMS: atom_id res chain seq x y z
N MET A 1 -34.75 -53.93 -47.79
CA MET A 1 -34.54 -52.55 -47.31
C MET A 1 -33.32 -52.57 -46.46
N ILE A 2 -32.19 -52.18 -47.06
CA ILE A 2 -30.86 -52.31 -46.48
C ILE A 2 -30.53 -50.92 -46.02
N SER A 3 -30.31 -50.71 -44.70
CA SER A 3 -29.89 -49.48 -44.09
C SER A 3 -28.36 -49.44 -44.02
N ASN A 4 -27.75 -48.51 -44.76
CA ASN A 4 -26.29 -48.26 -44.76
C ASN A 4 -25.85 -47.59 -43.49
N PHE A 5 -25.03 -48.27 -42.68
CA PHE A 5 -24.17 -47.67 -41.63
C PHE A 5 -22.86 -47.22 -42.27
N PHE A 6 -22.67 -45.95 -42.40
CA PHE A 6 -21.34 -45.36 -42.64
C PHE A 6 -20.57 -45.36 -41.35
N VAL A 7 -19.58 -46.21 -41.17
CA VAL A 7 -18.56 -46.13 -40.16
C VAL A 7 -17.45 -45.23 -40.67
N VAL A 8 -17.35 -44.05 -40.06
CA VAL A 8 -16.21 -43.15 -40.30
C VAL A 8 -15.07 -43.69 -39.46
N TYR A 9 -14.07 -44.26 -40.07
CA TYR A 9 -12.77 -44.55 -39.48
C TYR A 9 -12.01 -43.24 -39.29
N MET A 10 -11.99 -42.70 -38.07
CA MET A 10 -10.99 -41.72 -37.69
C MET A 10 -9.66 -42.44 -37.49
N SER A 11 -8.73 -42.21 -38.40
CA SER A 11 -7.36 -42.71 -38.25
C SER A 11 -6.70 -42.02 -37.05
N ASN A 12 -6.60 -42.76 -35.92
CA ASN A 12 -5.71 -42.42 -34.83
C ASN A 12 -4.27 -42.47 -35.37
N LYS A 13 -3.74 -41.35 -35.81
CA LYS A 13 -2.30 -41.15 -35.88
C LYS A 13 -1.79 -40.98 -34.47
N ILE A 14 -1.38 -42.09 -33.85
CA ILE A 14 -0.53 -42.09 -32.67
C ILE A 14 0.82 -41.51 -33.11
N PHE A 15 1.01 -40.22 -32.90
CA PHE A 15 2.34 -39.61 -32.95
C PHE A 15 3.05 -39.98 -31.64
N THR A 16 3.73 -41.14 -31.63
CA THR A 16 4.61 -41.58 -30.54
C THR A 16 6.02 -41.05 -30.75
N HIS A 17 6.18 -39.73 -30.84
CA HIS A 17 7.42 -39.06 -30.52
C HIS A 17 7.07 -37.92 -29.58
N SER A 18 7.17 -38.20 -28.28
CA SER A 18 7.13 -37.12 -27.26
C SER A 18 8.31 -36.21 -27.55
N LEU A 19 8.02 -34.92 -27.75
CA LEU A 19 9.07 -33.91 -27.88
C LEU A 19 10.01 -34.01 -26.67
N PRO A 20 11.36 -34.12 -26.83
CA PRO A 20 12.30 -34.16 -25.71
C PRO A 20 12.11 -32.93 -24.85
N MET A 21 11.94 -33.12 -23.55
CA MET A 21 11.85 -32.01 -22.60
C MET A 21 13.19 -31.27 -22.55
N ARG A 22 13.15 -29.94 -22.65
CA ARG A 22 14.29 -29.05 -22.47
C ARG A 22 14.06 -28.19 -21.24
N TYR A 23 15.14 -27.95 -20.48
CA TYR A 23 15.08 -27.20 -19.21
C TYR A 23 15.49 -25.75 -19.43
N ALA A 24 14.72 -25.02 -20.24
CA ALA A 24 14.94 -23.61 -20.54
C ALA A 24 16.36 -23.27 -21.10
N ASP A 25 17.00 -24.23 -21.79
CA ASP A 25 18.29 -24.05 -22.44
C ASP A 25 18.15 -23.39 -23.83
N PHE A 26 17.52 -22.20 -23.84
CA PHE A 26 17.28 -21.37 -25.03
C PHE A 26 17.92 -19.99 -24.88
N PRO A 27 18.29 -19.33 -26.00
CA PRO A 27 18.83 -17.97 -25.95
C PRO A 27 17.82 -16.93 -25.48
N THR A 28 16.54 -17.10 -25.89
CA THR A 28 15.47 -16.13 -25.63
C THR A 28 14.13 -16.80 -25.35
N LEU A 29 13.16 -16.05 -24.81
CA LEU A 29 11.77 -16.51 -24.60
C LEU A 29 11.08 -16.86 -25.93
N VAL A 30 11.45 -16.21 -27.02
CA VAL A 30 10.93 -16.51 -28.36
C VAL A 30 11.39 -17.90 -28.82
N ASP A 31 12.67 -18.24 -28.65
CA ASP A 31 13.19 -19.57 -29.00
C ASP A 31 12.55 -20.66 -28.11
N ALA A 32 12.27 -20.35 -26.84
CA ALA A 32 11.57 -21.26 -25.94
C ALA A 32 10.14 -21.55 -26.42
N LEU A 33 9.37 -20.52 -26.79
CA LEU A 33 8.01 -20.71 -27.33
C LEU A 33 8.03 -21.40 -28.69
N ASP A 34 8.98 -21.08 -29.57
CA ASP A 34 9.14 -21.76 -30.85
C ASP A 34 9.30 -23.27 -30.68
N TYR A 35 10.08 -23.69 -29.69
CA TYR A 35 10.26 -25.09 -29.36
C TYR A 35 9.01 -25.69 -28.70
N ALA A 36 8.42 -25.01 -27.73
CA ALA A 36 7.20 -25.46 -27.06
C ALA A 36 6.03 -25.66 -28.04
N ALA A 37 5.94 -24.83 -29.08
CA ALA A 37 4.92 -24.92 -30.13
C ALA A 37 4.96 -26.22 -30.95
N LEU A 38 6.04 -27.01 -30.85
CA LEU A 38 6.15 -28.33 -31.44
C LEU A 38 5.48 -29.43 -30.58
N SER A 39 5.11 -29.11 -29.35
CA SER A 39 4.43 -30.02 -28.42
C SER A 39 2.91 -29.87 -28.49
N SER A 40 2.20 -30.80 -27.86
CA SER A 40 0.74 -30.71 -27.63
C SER A 40 0.40 -30.06 -26.29
N ALA A 41 1.39 -29.50 -25.58
CA ALA A 41 1.17 -28.82 -24.32
C ALA A 41 0.59 -27.41 -24.49
N GLY A 42 0.04 -26.86 -23.43
CA GLY A 42 -0.58 -25.55 -23.47
C GLY A 42 -1.08 -25.08 -22.10
N MET A 43 -1.84 -24.03 -22.13
CA MET A 43 -2.38 -23.31 -20.99
C MET A 43 -3.90 -23.49 -20.95
N ASN A 44 -4.43 -23.84 -19.78
CA ASN A 44 -5.86 -24.00 -19.56
C ASN A 44 -6.33 -23.00 -18.50
N PHE A 45 -7.39 -22.27 -18.78
CA PHE A 45 -7.97 -21.26 -17.91
C PHE A 45 -9.31 -21.76 -17.37
N TYR A 46 -9.45 -21.76 -16.04
CA TYR A 46 -10.62 -22.30 -15.35
C TYR A 46 -11.37 -21.21 -14.61
N ASP A 47 -12.69 -21.36 -14.56
CA ASP A 47 -13.59 -20.52 -13.79
C ASP A 47 -13.57 -20.88 -12.28
N ARG A 48 -14.27 -20.08 -11.48
CA ARG A 48 -14.46 -20.30 -10.04
C ARG A 48 -15.16 -21.61 -9.65
N ARG A 49 -15.57 -22.45 -10.61
CA ARG A 49 -16.16 -23.78 -10.43
C ARG A 49 -15.26 -24.88 -10.98
N CYS A 50 -14.03 -24.58 -11.31
CA CYS A 50 -13.09 -25.48 -11.99
C CYS A 50 -13.65 -26.04 -13.30
N GLN A 51 -14.45 -25.23 -14.03
CA GLN A 51 -14.83 -25.56 -15.41
C GLN A 51 -13.84 -24.86 -16.35
N LEU A 52 -13.43 -25.59 -17.40
CA LEU A 52 -12.53 -25.04 -18.42
C LEU A 52 -13.29 -23.95 -19.21
N GLU A 53 -12.77 -22.71 -19.16
CA GLU A 53 -13.32 -21.56 -19.89
C GLU A 53 -12.58 -21.32 -21.21
N ASP A 54 -11.24 -21.46 -21.20
CA ASP A 54 -10.41 -21.19 -22.36
C ASP A 54 -9.18 -22.10 -22.37
N GLN A 55 -8.67 -22.39 -23.55
CA GLN A 55 -7.49 -23.22 -23.77
C GLN A 55 -6.61 -22.60 -24.85
N LEU A 56 -5.31 -22.51 -24.56
CA LEU A 56 -4.31 -21.93 -25.44
C LEU A 56 -3.12 -22.88 -25.60
N GLU A 57 -3.18 -23.71 -26.66
CA GLU A 57 -2.03 -24.54 -27.03
C GLU A 57 -0.83 -23.69 -27.44
N TYR A 58 0.39 -24.14 -27.15
CA TYR A 58 1.62 -23.37 -27.49
C TYR A 58 1.79 -23.14 -28.99
N GLN A 59 1.33 -24.04 -29.82
CA GLN A 59 1.30 -23.84 -31.28
C GLN A 59 0.39 -22.66 -31.67
N THR A 60 -0.80 -22.60 -31.05
CA THR A 60 -1.76 -21.51 -31.29
C THR A 60 -1.23 -20.19 -30.70
N LEU A 61 -0.62 -20.23 -29.51
CA LEU A 61 -0.01 -19.06 -28.89
C LEU A 61 1.08 -18.47 -29.80
N LYS A 62 1.98 -19.29 -30.32
CA LYS A 62 3.02 -18.84 -31.26
C LYS A 62 2.42 -18.11 -32.46
N ALA A 63 1.47 -18.75 -33.15
CA ALA A 63 0.85 -18.14 -34.32
C ALA A 63 0.17 -16.80 -34.02
N ARG A 64 -0.56 -16.74 -32.89
CA ARG A 64 -1.24 -15.50 -32.46
C ARG A 64 -0.23 -14.43 -32.01
N ALA A 65 0.88 -14.81 -31.38
CA ALA A 65 1.93 -13.90 -30.94
C ALA A 65 2.70 -13.29 -32.14
N GLU A 66 3.00 -14.10 -33.18
CA GLU A 66 3.62 -13.60 -34.42
C GLU A 66 2.70 -12.60 -35.15
N ALA A 67 1.41 -12.91 -35.27
CA ALA A 67 0.42 -11.99 -35.84
C ALA A 67 0.26 -10.72 -34.99
N GLY A 68 0.19 -10.88 -33.65
CA GLY A 68 0.11 -9.77 -32.69
C GLY A 68 1.34 -8.87 -32.74
N ALA A 69 2.53 -9.43 -32.92
CA ALA A 69 3.77 -8.66 -33.10
C ALA A 69 3.68 -7.74 -34.32
N LYS A 70 3.21 -8.26 -35.46
CA LYS A 70 3.00 -7.45 -36.68
C LYS A 70 1.95 -6.35 -36.46
N ARG A 71 0.89 -6.62 -35.67
CA ARG A 71 -0.12 -5.62 -35.29
C ARG A 71 0.47 -4.51 -34.42
N LEU A 72 1.32 -4.84 -33.45
CA LEU A 72 2.03 -3.83 -32.64
C LEU A 72 2.96 -2.96 -33.51
N LEU A 73 3.68 -3.57 -34.45
CA LEU A 73 4.56 -2.84 -35.37
C LEU A 73 3.78 -1.96 -36.36
N SER A 74 2.50 -2.23 -36.63
CA SER A 74 1.63 -1.33 -37.44
C SER A 74 1.35 0.02 -36.76
N LEU A 75 1.56 0.10 -35.45
CA LEU A 75 1.46 1.34 -34.65
C LEU A 75 2.75 2.17 -34.70
N ASN A 76 3.72 1.85 -35.56
CA ASN A 76 5.05 2.47 -35.66
C ASN A 76 5.91 2.33 -34.38
N LEU A 77 5.64 1.34 -33.53
CA LEU A 77 6.44 1.04 -32.36
C LEU A 77 7.83 0.54 -32.79
N LYS A 78 8.85 0.90 -32.02
CA LYS A 78 10.25 0.56 -32.31
C LYS A 78 10.78 -0.45 -31.28
N LYS A 79 11.76 -1.24 -31.69
CA LYS A 79 12.47 -2.15 -30.77
C LYS A 79 12.88 -1.42 -29.49
N GLY A 80 12.55 -2.00 -28.34
CA GLY A 80 12.80 -1.44 -27.01
C GLY A 80 11.70 -0.50 -26.49
N ASP A 81 10.68 -0.17 -27.28
CA ASP A 81 9.50 0.55 -26.76
C ASP A 81 8.75 -0.30 -25.74
N ARG A 82 8.24 0.34 -24.71
CA ARG A 82 7.52 -0.32 -23.60
C ARG A 82 6.03 -0.43 -23.94
N VAL A 83 5.48 -1.61 -23.71
CA VAL A 83 4.04 -1.87 -23.83
C VAL A 83 3.52 -2.28 -22.44
N ALA A 84 2.70 -1.44 -21.84
CA ALA A 84 2.05 -1.76 -20.57
C ALA A 84 0.92 -2.77 -20.80
N LEU A 85 0.93 -3.85 -20.04
CA LEU A 85 -0.03 -4.92 -20.10
C LEU A 85 -0.78 -5.01 -18.76
N ILE A 86 -2.10 -4.78 -18.78
CA ILE A 86 -2.91 -5.00 -17.59
C ILE A 86 -3.02 -6.50 -17.35
N ALA A 87 -2.37 -6.99 -16.29
CA ALA A 87 -2.03 -8.39 -16.11
C ALA A 87 -3.18 -9.20 -15.51
N GLU A 88 -4.18 -9.49 -16.35
CA GLU A 88 -5.25 -10.46 -16.05
C GLU A 88 -4.74 -11.89 -16.24
N THR A 89 -5.29 -12.84 -15.47
CA THR A 89 -5.07 -14.27 -15.72
C THR A 89 -5.96 -14.70 -16.88
N SER A 90 -5.53 -14.43 -18.14
CA SER A 90 -6.27 -14.67 -19.37
C SER A 90 -5.35 -15.02 -20.54
N SER A 91 -5.87 -15.72 -21.55
CA SER A 91 -5.16 -15.98 -22.81
C SER A 91 -4.79 -14.68 -23.53
N GLY A 92 -5.63 -13.66 -23.44
CA GLY A 92 -5.38 -12.34 -24.04
C GLY A 92 -4.12 -11.66 -23.52
N PHE A 93 -3.88 -11.71 -22.21
CA PHE A 93 -2.63 -11.21 -21.62
C PHE A 93 -1.41 -11.99 -22.13
N VAL A 94 -1.51 -13.33 -22.16
CA VAL A 94 -0.40 -14.19 -22.63
C VAL A 94 -0.08 -13.93 -24.11
N GLU A 95 -1.10 -13.81 -24.95
CA GLU A 95 -0.94 -13.44 -26.37
C GLU A 95 -0.25 -12.08 -26.53
N ALA A 96 -0.67 -11.06 -25.76
CA ALA A 96 -0.08 -9.72 -25.80
C ALA A 96 1.37 -9.72 -25.28
N PHE A 97 1.66 -10.46 -24.21
CA PHE A 97 3.01 -10.58 -23.66
C PHE A 97 3.99 -11.17 -24.71
N PHE A 98 3.64 -12.30 -25.31
CA PHE A 98 4.49 -12.93 -26.33
C PHE A 98 4.51 -12.14 -27.66
N SER A 99 3.46 -11.40 -27.99
CA SER A 99 3.48 -10.45 -29.12
C SER A 99 4.56 -9.38 -28.93
N CYS A 100 4.74 -8.87 -27.72
CA CYS A 100 5.84 -7.94 -27.40
C CYS A 100 7.19 -8.62 -27.62
N GLN A 101 7.36 -9.88 -27.18
CA GLN A 101 8.63 -10.61 -27.33
C GLN A 101 9.01 -10.79 -28.82
N TYR A 102 8.05 -11.21 -29.68
CA TYR A 102 8.30 -11.37 -31.11
C TYR A 102 8.50 -10.04 -31.86
N ALA A 103 7.97 -8.94 -31.34
CA ALA A 103 8.17 -7.59 -31.89
C ALA A 103 9.46 -6.91 -31.41
N GLY A 104 10.19 -7.51 -30.45
CA GLY A 104 11.35 -6.88 -29.80
C GLY A 104 10.98 -5.68 -28.91
N LEU A 105 9.72 -5.66 -28.40
CA LEU A 105 9.19 -4.65 -27.49
C LEU A 105 9.32 -5.13 -26.05
N VAL A 106 9.38 -4.20 -25.12
CA VAL A 106 9.50 -4.47 -23.69
C VAL A 106 8.11 -4.60 -23.07
N ALA A 107 7.73 -5.78 -22.62
CA ALA A 107 6.49 -6.00 -21.90
C ALA A 107 6.56 -5.43 -20.48
N VAL A 108 5.49 -4.75 -20.02
CA VAL A 108 5.41 -4.18 -18.68
C VAL A 108 4.11 -4.65 -18.01
N PRO A 109 4.10 -5.80 -17.32
CA PRO A 109 2.93 -6.29 -16.60
C PRO A 109 2.55 -5.39 -15.44
N LEU A 110 1.31 -4.89 -15.43
CA LEU A 110 0.78 -4.00 -14.40
C LEU A 110 -0.39 -4.64 -13.65
N ALA A 111 -0.42 -4.43 -12.33
CA ALA A 111 -1.42 -5.03 -11.44
C ALA A 111 -2.85 -4.54 -11.73
N ILE A 112 -3.82 -5.45 -11.65
CA ILE A 112 -5.25 -5.16 -11.63
C ILE A 112 -5.72 -4.80 -10.21
N PRO A 113 -6.83 -4.04 -10.04
CA PRO A 113 -7.40 -3.81 -8.72
C PRO A 113 -8.00 -5.10 -8.14
N MET A 114 -7.61 -5.46 -6.94
CA MET A 114 -8.07 -6.70 -6.26
C MET A 114 -9.50 -6.59 -5.72
N VAL A 115 -10.00 -5.37 -5.47
CA VAL A 115 -11.33 -5.12 -4.87
C VAL A 115 -12.08 -4.06 -5.68
N VAL A 116 -13.35 -4.32 -5.98
CA VAL A 116 -14.23 -3.44 -6.79
C VAL A 116 -14.37 -2.02 -6.23
N GLY A 117 -14.13 -1.80 -4.93
CA GLY A 117 -14.20 -0.47 -4.28
C GLY A 117 -12.91 0.37 -4.35
N GLN A 118 -11.82 -0.12 -4.94
CA GLN A 118 -10.51 0.57 -5.00
C GLN A 118 -10.19 1.17 -6.38
N ARG A 119 -11.18 1.39 -7.23
CA ARG A 119 -10.96 1.80 -8.64
C ARG A 119 -10.23 3.14 -8.77
N ASP A 120 -10.54 4.12 -7.94
CA ASP A 120 -9.93 5.46 -8.05
C ASP A 120 -8.50 5.51 -7.48
N SER A 121 -8.24 4.80 -6.37
CA SER A 121 -6.88 4.65 -5.84
C SER A 121 -5.99 3.87 -6.81
N TRP A 122 -6.57 2.89 -7.51
CA TRP A 122 -5.87 2.15 -8.57
C TRP A 122 -5.56 3.04 -9.77
N SER A 123 -6.49 3.91 -10.19
CA SER A 123 -6.27 4.86 -11.29
C SER A 123 -5.09 5.80 -11.01
N ALA A 124 -5.02 6.38 -9.81
CA ALA A 124 -3.90 7.22 -9.39
C ALA A 124 -2.56 6.43 -9.34
N LYS A 125 -2.59 5.20 -8.83
CA LYS A 125 -1.43 4.31 -8.83
C LYS A 125 -1.00 3.96 -10.26
N LEU A 126 -1.96 3.65 -11.14
CA LEU A 126 -1.68 3.36 -12.55
C LEU A 126 -1.03 4.56 -13.26
N GLN A 127 -1.52 5.79 -13.04
CA GLN A 127 -0.88 7.00 -13.57
C GLN A 127 0.59 7.11 -13.19
N GLY A 128 0.91 6.86 -11.91
CA GLY A 128 2.31 6.87 -11.44
C GLY A 128 3.17 5.79 -12.10
N LEU A 129 2.64 4.56 -12.24
CA LEU A 129 3.35 3.46 -12.91
C LEU A 129 3.59 3.77 -14.39
N LEU A 130 2.57 4.29 -15.10
CA LEU A 130 2.69 4.71 -16.51
C LEU A 130 3.70 5.84 -16.68
N ALA A 131 3.71 6.82 -15.77
CA ALA A 131 4.70 7.91 -15.80
C ALA A 131 6.14 7.38 -15.62
N SER A 132 6.34 6.33 -14.79
CA SER A 132 7.66 5.77 -14.54
C SER A 132 8.19 4.90 -15.68
N CYS A 133 7.34 4.11 -16.36
CA CYS A 133 7.78 3.26 -17.48
C CYS A 133 7.59 3.90 -18.86
N GLN A 134 6.86 4.99 -18.97
CA GLN A 134 6.61 5.74 -20.22
C GLN A 134 6.27 4.80 -21.41
N PRO A 135 5.15 4.07 -21.35
CA PRO A 135 4.82 3.13 -22.41
C PRO A 135 4.36 3.84 -23.69
N ALA A 136 4.63 3.25 -24.83
CA ALA A 136 4.14 3.70 -26.12
C ALA A 136 2.72 3.14 -26.42
N ALA A 137 2.37 2.00 -25.80
CA ALA A 137 1.03 1.42 -25.89
C ALA A 137 0.62 0.77 -24.55
N ILE A 138 -0.69 0.64 -24.36
CA ILE A 138 -1.31 -0.10 -23.26
C ILE A 138 -2.27 -1.13 -23.85
N ILE A 139 -2.20 -2.38 -23.40
CA ILE A 139 -3.16 -3.43 -23.73
C ILE A 139 -3.88 -3.91 -22.47
N THR A 140 -5.19 -4.00 -22.53
CA THR A 140 -6.03 -4.34 -21.37
C THR A 140 -7.22 -5.21 -21.77
N GLY A 141 -7.82 -5.90 -20.80
CA GLY A 141 -9.13 -6.50 -20.97
C GLY A 141 -10.22 -5.46 -21.21
N ASP A 142 -11.29 -5.85 -21.90
CA ASP A 142 -12.39 -4.94 -22.24
C ASP A 142 -13.06 -4.37 -20.97
N GLU A 143 -13.09 -5.12 -19.87
CA GLU A 143 -13.67 -4.69 -18.59
C GLU A 143 -12.87 -3.58 -17.90
N TRP A 144 -11.55 -3.50 -18.13
CA TRP A 144 -10.66 -2.50 -17.52
C TRP A 144 -10.45 -1.26 -18.39
N LEU A 145 -10.81 -1.33 -19.68
CA LEU A 145 -10.60 -0.26 -20.64
C LEU A 145 -11.16 1.11 -20.19
N PRO A 146 -12.38 1.21 -19.60
CA PRO A 146 -12.89 2.50 -19.12
C PRO A 146 -12.02 3.11 -18.01
N LEU A 147 -11.46 2.28 -17.12
CA LEU A 147 -10.60 2.74 -16.02
C LEU A 147 -9.22 3.14 -16.52
N VAL A 148 -8.66 2.40 -17.48
CA VAL A 148 -7.38 2.74 -18.10
C VAL A 148 -7.51 4.06 -18.87
N ASN A 149 -8.59 4.25 -19.65
CA ASN A 149 -8.86 5.51 -20.33
C ASN A 149 -8.99 6.69 -19.36
N ALA A 150 -9.68 6.50 -18.23
CA ALA A 150 -9.80 7.54 -17.21
C ALA A 150 -8.43 7.93 -16.59
N ALA A 151 -7.53 6.95 -16.47
CA ALA A 151 -6.16 7.18 -15.95
C ALA A 151 -5.24 7.86 -16.98
N THR A 152 -5.52 7.76 -18.30
CA THR A 152 -4.63 8.24 -19.37
C THR A 152 -5.09 9.53 -20.03
N HIS A 153 -6.35 9.97 -19.85
CA HIS A 153 -7.03 11.01 -20.63
C HIS A 153 -6.34 12.40 -20.67
N ASN A 154 -5.37 12.67 -19.80
CA ASN A 154 -4.74 14.00 -19.71
C ASN A 154 -3.24 14.06 -20.09
N ASN A 155 -2.56 12.96 -20.42
CA ASN A 155 -1.10 12.96 -20.34
C ASN A 155 -0.30 12.69 -21.63
N ASN A 156 -0.85 12.04 -22.65
CA ASN A 156 -0.08 11.82 -23.89
C ASN A 156 -1.01 11.46 -25.08
N PRO A 157 -1.14 12.33 -26.10
CA PRO A 157 -1.96 12.04 -27.29
C PRO A 157 -1.37 10.93 -28.18
N GLU A 158 -0.09 10.60 -28.03
CA GLU A 158 0.59 9.56 -28.81
C GLU A 158 0.47 8.15 -28.18
N LEU A 159 -0.11 8.04 -26.99
CA LEU A 159 -0.25 6.78 -26.28
C LEU A 159 -1.41 5.95 -26.85
N HIS A 160 -1.11 4.80 -27.39
CA HIS A 160 -2.11 3.86 -27.88
C HIS A 160 -2.73 3.05 -26.73
N VAL A 161 -4.03 3.22 -26.47
CA VAL A 161 -4.76 2.43 -25.46
C VAL A 161 -5.70 1.46 -26.18
N LEU A 162 -5.46 0.15 -26.02
CA LEU A 162 -6.10 -0.92 -26.77
C LEU A 162 -6.77 -1.92 -25.83
N SER A 163 -8.01 -2.30 -26.11
CA SER A 163 -8.56 -3.53 -25.55
C SER A 163 -8.02 -4.75 -26.31
N HIS A 164 -8.13 -5.95 -25.73
CA HIS A 164 -7.76 -7.18 -26.44
C HIS A 164 -8.51 -7.34 -27.76
N ALA A 165 -9.79 -6.92 -27.84
CA ALA A 165 -10.56 -6.95 -29.06
C ALA A 165 -10.01 -5.98 -30.12
N TRP A 166 -9.69 -4.75 -29.73
CA TRP A 166 -9.09 -3.76 -30.63
C TRP A 166 -7.68 -4.16 -31.07
N PHE A 167 -6.87 -4.69 -30.16
CA PHE A 167 -5.55 -5.23 -30.50
C PHE A 167 -5.63 -6.31 -31.59
N LYS A 168 -6.58 -7.25 -31.46
CA LYS A 168 -6.81 -8.31 -32.45
C LYS A 168 -7.33 -7.78 -33.79
N ALA A 169 -7.99 -6.63 -33.81
CA ALA A 169 -8.53 -6.00 -35.01
C ALA A 169 -7.55 -5.09 -35.78
N LEU A 170 -6.37 -4.80 -35.19
CA LEU A 170 -5.36 -4.01 -35.89
C LEU A 170 -4.87 -4.71 -37.16
N PRO A 171 -4.50 -3.95 -38.19
CA PRO A 171 -3.86 -4.51 -39.39
C PRO A 171 -2.50 -5.09 -39.06
N GLU A 172 -2.10 -6.14 -39.76
CA GLU A 172 -0.74 -6.68 -39.64
C GLU A 172 0.18 -5.90 -40.58
N ALA A 173 1.30 -5.38 -40.01
CA ALA A 173 2.33 -4.75 -40.81
C ALA A 173 3.02 -5.78 -41.73
N ASP A 174 3.29 -5.39 -42.95
CA ASP A 174 4.06 -6.22 -43.91
C ASP A 174 5.57 -6.03 -43.63
N VAL A 175 6.02 -6.60 -42.50
CA VAL A 175 7.42 -6.51 -42.03
C VAL A 175 7.89 -7.88 -41.57
N ALA A 176 9.19 -8.13 -41.77
CA ALA A 176 9.84 -9.29 -41.18
C ALA A 176 10.08 -9.05 -39.68
N LEU A 177 9.68 -9.97 -38.83
CA LEU A 177 9.92 -9.90 -37.40
C LEU A 177 11.42 -10.06 -37.11
N GLN A 178 11.99 -9.14 -36.34
CA GLN A 178 13.38 -9.21 -35.90
C GLN A 178 13.44 -10.00 -34.59
N ARG A 179 14.16 -11.11 -34.58
CA ARG A 179 14.32 -11.91 -33.38
C ARG A 179 15.07 -11.12 -32.29
N PRO A 180 14.63 -11.19 -31.04
CA PRO A 180 15.37 -10.62 -29.93
C PRO A 180 16.69 -11.37 -29.72
N VAL A 181 17.67 -10.69 -29.14
CA VAL A 181 18.94 -11.26 -28.70
C VAL A 181 19.00 -11.36 -27.16
N PRO A 182 19.87 -12.19 -26.58
CA PRO A 182 19.89 -12.43 -25.14
C PRO A 182 20.00 -11.17 -24.26
N ASN A 183 20.65 -10.13 -24.74
CA ASN A 183 20.82 -8.85 -24.02
C ASN A 183 19.67 -7.85 -24.22
N ASP A 184 18.69 -8.17 -25.08
CA ASP A 184 17.50 -7.34 -25.18
C ASP A 184 16.68 -7.45 -23.90
N ILE A 185 16.05 -6.33 -23.50
CA ILE A 185 15.14 -6.33 -22.35
C ILE A 185 13.87 -7.11 -22.72
N ALA A 186 13.58 -8.16 -21.97
CA ALA A 186 12.39 -8.97 -22.15
C ALA A 186 11.15 -8.30 -21.52
N TYR A 187 11.28 -7.83 -20.28
CA TYR A 187 10.19 -7.17 -19.57
C TYR A 187 10.70 -6.27 -18.43
N LEU A 188 9.83 -5.40 -17.97
CA LEU A 188 10.00 -4.65 -16.72
C LEU A 188 9.09 -5.24 -15.66
N GLN A 189 9.64 -5.61 -14.51
CA GLN A 189 8.89 -6.14 -13.37
C GLN A 189 8.81 -5.10 -12.25
N TYR A 190 7.60 -4.70 -11.87
CA TYR A 190 7.42 -3.83 -10.72
C TYR A 190 7.52 -4.62 -9.42
N THR A 191 8.38 -4.14 -8.50
CA THR A 191 8.47 -4.72 -7.17
C THR A 191 7.41 -4.13 -6.25
N SER A 192 6.94 -4.91 -5.28
CA SER A 192 6.06 -4.46 -4.21
C SER A 192 6.77 -3.62 -3.14
N GLY A 193 7.99 -3.14 -3.42
CA GLY A 193 8.95 -2.55 -2.50
C GLY A 193 8.39 -1.57 -1.46
N SER A 194 9.06 -1.52 -0.32
CA SER A 194 8.75 -0.68 0.86
C SER A 194 8.91 0.84 0.63
N THR A 195 9.28 1.29 -0.58
CA THR A 195 9.36 2.70 -0.96
C THR A 195 8.01 3.22 -1.44
N ARG A 196 7.75 4.52 -1.31
CA ARG A 196 6.48 5.18 -1.71
C ARG A 196 6.04 4.88 -3.14
N PHE A 197 6.97 4.49 -4.02
CA PHE A 197 6.71 4.13 -5.41
C PHE A 197 7.38 2.79 -5.73
N PRO A 198 6.67 1.83 -6.38
CA PRO A 198 7.27 0.61 -6.88
C PRO A 198 8.41 0.91 -7.86
N ARG A 199 9.54 0.22 -7.72
CA ARG A 199 10.66 0.31 -8.67
C ARG A 199 10.48 -0.71 -9.77
N SER A 200 10.89 -0.36 -10.97
CA SER A 200 10.75 -1.19 -12.17
C SER A 200 12.09 -1.89 -12.45
N VAL A 201 12.14 -3.17 -12.20
CA VAL A 201 13.31 -4.05 -12.43
C VAL A 201 13.46 -4.34 -13.90
N ILE A 202 14.66 -4.17 -14.45
CA ILE A 202 15.00 -4.51 -15.83
C ILE A 202 15.43 -5.97 -15.88
N ILE A 203 14.72 -6.79 -16.68
CA ILE A 203 15.06 -8.19 -16.91
C ILE A 203 15.27 -8.43 -18.41
N THR A 204 16.47 -8.89 -18.77
CA THR A 204 16.83 -9.28 -20.13
C THR A 204 16.43 -10.73 -20.40
N HIS A 205 16.42 -11.13 -21.69
CA HIS A 205 16.22 -12.54 -22.04
C HIS A 205 17.28 -13.45 -21.42
N ARG A 206 18.53 -13.01 -21.33
CA ARG A 206 19.62 -13.77 -20.70
C ARG A 206 19.31 -14.07 -19.23
N GLU A 207 18.96 -13.05 -18.47
CA GLU A 207 18.70 -13.16 -17.01
C GLU A 207 17.51 -14.07 -16.72
N VAL A 208 16.39 -13.87 -17.42
CA VAL A 208 15.21 -14.73 -17.18
C VAL A 208 15.46 -16.15 -17.64
N MET A 209 16.15 -16.40 -18.77
CA MET A 209 16.43 -17.76 -19.24
C MET A 209 17.39 -18.49 -18.31
N ALA A 210 18.38 -17.81 -17.71
CA ALA A 210 19.24 -18.37 -16.68
C ALA A 210 18.44 -18.79 -15.44
N ASN A 211 17.52 -17.95 -14.99
CA ASN A 211 16.66 -18.27 -13.84
C ASN A 211 15.69 -19.42 -14.14
N LEU A 212 15.04 -19.42 -15.30
CA LEU A 212 14.15 -20.50 -15.73
C LEU A 212 14.86 -21.85 -15.79
N ARG A 213 16.12 -21.87 -16.27
CA ARG A 213 16.94 -23.07 -16.27
C ARG A 213 17.25 -23.55 -14.85
N ALA A 214 17.70 -22.64 -14.00
CA ALA A 214 18.05 -22.98 -12.63
C ALA A 214 16.81 -23.47 -11.83
N ILE A 215 15.64 -22.83 -11.98
CA ILE A 215 14.38 -23.27 -11.39
C ILE A 215 14.00 -24.67 -11.88
N SER A 216 13.99 -24.89 -13.20
CA SER A 216 13.42 -26.10 -13.79
C SER A 216 14.31 -27.33 -13.62
N HIS A 217 15.64 -27.15 -13.77
CA HIS A 217 16.61 -28.24 -13.74
C HIS A 217 17.10 -28.53 -12.31
N ASP A 218 17.50 -27.50 -11.58
CA ASP A 218 18.23 -27.63 -10.32
C ASP A 218 17.32 -27.44 -9.09
N GLY A 219 16.39 -26.49 -9.15
CA GLY A 219 15.45 -26.16 -8.06
C GLY A 219 14.32 -27.20 -7.94
N ILE A 220 13.27 -27.02 -8.75
CA ILE A 220 12.05 -27.87 -8.70
C ILE A 220 12.31 -29.28 -9.30
N LYS A 221 13.35 -29.41 -10.10
CA LYS A 221 13.72 -30.67 -10.81
C LYS A 221 12.53 -31.21 -11.59
N LEU A 222 12.04 -30.42 -12.54
CA LEU A 222 10.89 -30.76 -13.35
C LEU A 222 11.12 -32.06 -14.14
N ARG A 223 10.05 -32.82 -14.37
CA ARG A 223 10.08 -34.14 -14.99
C ARG A 223 9.10 -34.21 -16.14
N PRO A 224 9.37 -35.04 -17.18
CA PRO A 224 8.35 -35.35 -18.16
C PRO A 224 7.07 -35.89 -17.50
N GLY A 225 5.95 -35.32 -17.83
CA GLY A 225 4.65 -35.64 -17.23
C GLY A 225 4.26 -34.79 -16.05
N ASP A 226 5.12 -33.89 -15.56
CA ASP A 226 4.70 -32.87 -14.59
C ASP A 226 3.64 -31.96 -15.19
N ARG A 227 2.72 -31.49 -14.33
CA ARG A 227 1.63 -30.56 -14.66
C ARG A 227 1.59 -29.45 -13.62
N CYS A 228 1.64 -28.23 -14.10
CA CYS A 228 1.61 -27.05 -13.25
C CYS A 228 0.16 -26.61 -12.95
N VAL A 229 -0.10 -26.15 -11.71
CA VAL A 229 -1.37 -25.53 -11.34
C VAL A 229 -1.08 -24.23 -10.61
N SER A 230 -1.72 -23.13 -11.01
CA SER A 230 -1.44 -21.81 -10.40
C SER A 230 -2.67 -20.91 -10.35
N TRP A 231 -2.76 -20.13 -9.27
CA TRP A 231 -3.69 -19.01 -9.11
C TRP A 231 -2.95 -17.68 -8.96
N LEU A 232 -1.62 -17.70 -9.08
CA LEU A 232 -0.76 -16.54 -8.87
C LEU A 232 -0.95 -15.50 -9.98
N PRO A 233 -0.97 -14.20 -9.65
CA PRO A 233 -1.18 -13.16 -10.64
C PRO A 233 0.03 -12.95 -11.54
N PHE A 234 -0.19 -12.67 -12.82
CA PHE A 234 0.88 -12.47 -13.82
C PHE A 234 1.66 -11.15 -13.67
N TYR A 235 1.21 -10.22 -12.83
CA TYR A 235 2.01 -9.04 -12.49
C TYR A 235 3.03 -9.28 -11.37
N HIS A 236 3.02 -10.46 -10.75
CA HIS A 236 3.98 -10.89 -9.74
C HIS A 236 4.97 -11.87 -10.36
N ASP A 237 6.25 -11.80 -9.98
CA ASP A 237 7.32 -12.65 -10.49
C ASP A 237 7.03 -14.15 -10.34
N MET A 238 6.51 -14.61 -9.19
CA MET A 238 6.11 -16.01 -9.01
C MET A 238 5.05 -16.45 -10.03
N GLY A 239 4.09 -15.59 -10.37
CA GLY A 239 3.08 -15.92 -11.38
C GLY A 239 3.62 -15.84 -12.80
N LEU A 240 4.37 -14.77 -13.12
CA LEU A 240 4.94 -14.55 -14.43
C LEU A 240 6.06 -15.54 -14.73
N VAL A 241 7.12 -15.53 -13.94
CA VAL A 241 8.31 -16.36 -14.21
C VAL A 241 8.05 -17.82 -13.84
N GLY A 242 7.51 -18.06 -12.63
CA GLY A 242 7.29 -19.41 -12.11
C GLY A 242 6.23 -20.21 -12.85
N PHE A 243 5.14 -19.57 -13.26
CA PHE A 243 3.97 -20.30 -13.78
C PHE A 243 3.52 -19.92 -15.20
N LEU A 244 4.04 -18.81 -15.79
CA LEU A 244 3.80 -18.54 -17.20
C LEU A 244 5.04 -18.90 -18.03
N LEU A 245 6.22 -18.38 -17.67
CA LEU A 245 7.42 -18.57 -18.48
C LEU A 245 8.06 -19.95 -18.28
N THR A 246 8.11 -20.48 -17.05
CA THR A 246 8.66 -21.82 -16.77
C THR A 246 7.93 -22.92 -17.55
N PRO A 247 6.57 -23.04 -17.53
CA PRO A 247 5.88 -24.07 -18.32
C PRO A 247 6.13 -23.97 -19.83
N VAL A 248 6.20 -22.75 -20.40
CA VAL A 248 6.57 -22.56 -21.80
C VAL A 248 7.99 -23.07 -22.08
N ALA A 249 8.94 -22.64 -21.24
CA ALA A 249 10.35 -22.97 -21.43
C ALA A 249 10.69 -24.45 -21.18
N THR A 250 9.77 -25.20 -20.54
CA THR A 250 9.91 -26.62 -20.25
C THR A 250 8.86 -27.50 -20.94
N GLN A 251 8.08 -26.96 -21.87
CA GLN A 251 7.05 -27.64 -22.65
C GLN A 251 6.00 -28.37 -21.77
N LEU A 252 5.70 -27.87 -20.58
CA LEU A 252 4.71 -28.43 -19.65
C LEU A 252 3.34 -27.77 -19.84
N SER A 253 2.30 -28.52 -19.53
CA SER A 253 0.95 -27.94 -19.42
C SER A 253 0.73 -27.26 -18.08
N VAL A 254 -0.04 -26.18 -18.09
CA VAL A 254 -0.40 -25.43 -16.90
C VAL A 254 -1.89 -25.10 -16.84
N ASP A 255 -2.46 -25.24 -15.64
CA ASP A 255 -3.85 -24.93 -15.33
C ASP A 255 -3.92 -23.68 -14.45
N TYR A 256 -4.67 -22.67 -14.89
CA TYR A 256 -4.82 -21.43 -14.16
C TYR A 256 -6.20 -21.28 -13.55
N LEU A 257 -6.22 -20.86 -12.30
CA LEU A 257 -7.37 -20.28 -11.62
C LEU A 257 -7.13 -18.78 -11.45
N ARG A 258 -8.13 -17.93 -11.69
CA ARG A 258 -7.95 -16.50 -11.47
C ARG A 258 -7.68 -16.20 -10.00
N THR A 259 -6.77 -15.28 -9.70
CA THR A 259 -6.44 -14.88 -8.32
C THR A 259 -7.67 -14.45 -7.52
N GLN A 260 -8.61 -13.74 -8.15
CA GLN A 260 -9.86 -13.31 -7.52
C GLN A 260 -10.78 -14.50 -7.19
N ASP A 261 -10.82 -15.51 -8.05
CA ASP A 261 -11.62 -16.73 -7.85
C ASP A 261 -11.03 -17.59 -6.72
N PHE A 262 -9.69 -17.67 -6.64
CA PHE A 262 -9.00 -18.26 -5.50
C PHE A 262 -9.33 -17.52 -4.20
N ALA A 263 -9.23 -16.20 -4.16
CA ALA A 263 -9.52 -15.42 -2.95
C ALA A 263 -10.95 -15.63 -2.43
N MET A 264 -11.91 -15.79 -3.33
CA MET A 264 -13.29 -16.09 -2.98
C MET A 264 -13.50 -17.55 -2.53
N ARG A 265 -12.83 -18.49 -3.19
CA ARG A 265 -13.00 -19.95 -3.00
C ARG A 265 -11.66 -20.70 -3.07
N PRO A 266 -10.82 -20.59 -2.02
CA PRO A 266 -9.44 -21.12 -2.07
C PRO A 266 -9.36 -22.64 -2.32
N LEU A 267 -10.35 -23.39 -1.88
CA LEU A 267 -10.39 -24.85 -2.12
C LEU A 267 -10.49 -25.26 -3.59
N GLN A 268 -10.88 -24.33 -4.48
CA GLN A 268 -10.87 -24.62 -5.91
C GLN A 268 -9.46 -24.88 -6.44
N TRP A 269 -8.43 -24.29 -5.83
CA TRP A 269 -7.04 -24.61 -6.11
C TRP A 269 -6.72 -26.08 -5.85
N LEU A 270 -7.06 -26.59 -4.66
CA LEU A 270 -6.84 -28.01 -4.32
C LEU A 270 -7.69 -28.96 -5.18
N LYS A 271 -8.95 -28.57 -5.47
CA LYS A 271 -9.82 -29.33 -6.38
C LYS A 271 -9.25 -29.38 -7.81
N LEU A 272 -8.63 -28.32 -8.27
CA LEU A 272 -8.00 -28.29 -9.60
C LEU A 272 -6.76 -29.17 -9.63
N ILE A 273 -5.90 -29.13 -8.57
CA ILE A 273 -4.75 -30.04 -8.40
C ILE A 273 -5.24 -31.49 -8.44
N SER A 274 -6.22 -31.85 -7.60
CA SER A 274 -6.77 -33.20 -7.52
C SER A 274 -7.36 -33.68 -8.84
N LYS A 275 -8.25 -32.86 -9.46
CA LYS A 275 -8.98 -33.20 -10.69
C LYS A 275 -8.04 -33.41 -11.88
N ASN A 276 -7.06 -32.53 -12.05
CA ASN A 276 -6.18 -32.51 -13.24
C ASN A 276 -4.84 -33.19 -12.97
N ARG A 277 -4.69 -33.81 -11.80
CA ARG A 277 -3.46 -34.49 -11.38
C ARG A 277 -2.25 -33.56 -11.43
N GLY A 278 -2.41 -32.32 -10.91
CA GLY A 278 -1.34 -31.32 -10.83
C GLY A 278 -0.20 -31.80 -9.92
N THR A 279 1.04 -31.70 -10.41
CA THR A 279 2.21 -32.19 -9.67
C THR A 279 3.04 -31.07 -9.06
N VAL A 280 2.94 -29.87 -9.60
CA VAL A 280 3.72 -28.69 -9.19
C VAL A 280 2.79 -27.50 -8.99
N SER A 281 2.82 -26.95 -7.79
CA SER A 281 2.15 -25.69 -7.48
C SER A 281 2.88 -24.96 -6.37
N VAL A 282 2.99 -23.64 -6.47
CA VAL A 282 3.67 -22.78 -5.48
C VAL A 282 2.70 -21.72 -5.00
N ALA A 283 2.73 -21.38 -3.73
CA ALA A 283 1.92 -20.32 -3.15
C ALA A 283 2.65 -19.63 -1.98
N PRO A 284 2.30 -18.37 -1.66
CA PRO A 284 2.65 -17.79 -0.37
C PRO A 284 2.00 -18.54 0.79
N PRO A 285 2.54 -18.48 2.01
CA PRO A 285 1.98 -19.15 3.20
C PRO A 285 0.49 -18.93 3.41
N PHE A 286 -0.01 -17.70 3.19
CA PHE A 286 -1.43 -17.39 3.34
C PHE A 286 -2.34 -18.22 2.43
N GLY A 287 -1.85 -18.68 1.27
CA GLY A 287 -2.61 -19.51 0.34
C GLY A 287 -2.96 -20.86 0.93
N TYR A 288 -2.01 -21.48 1.62
CA TYR A 288 -2.20 -22.75 2.36
C TYR A 288 -3.14 -22.56 3.54
N GLU A 289 -2.94 -21.51 4.32
CA GLU A 289 -3.81 -21.17 5.47
C GLU A 289 -5.27 -20.95 5.05
N LEU A 290 -5.52 -20.20 3.97
CA LEU A 290 -6.89 -19.96 3.49
C LEU A 290 -7.60 -21.26 3.12
N CYS A 291 -6.89 -22.24 2.54
CA CYS A 291 -7.45 -23.54 2.21
C CYS A 291 -7.82 -24.31 3.49
N GLN A 292 -6.91 -24.38 4.46
CA GLN A 292 -7.13 -25.04 5.75
C GLN A 292 -8.34 -24.46 6.50
N ARG A 293 -8.44 -23.14 6.54
CA ARG A 293 -9.53 -22.45 7.28
C ARG A 293 -10.91 -22.60 6.65
N ARG A 294 -11.01 -22.93 5.38
CA ARG A 294 -12.28 -22.99 4.65
C ARG A 294 -12.71 -24.39 4.24
N VAL A 295 -11.90 -25.40 4.53
CA VAL A 295 -12.21 -26.77 4.23
C VAL A 295 -13.29 -27.32 5.17
N ASN A 296 -14.14 -28.19 4.64
CA ASN A 296 -15.12 -28.97 5.40
C ASN A 296 -15.09 -30.44 4.99
N GLU A 297 -15.75 -31.30 5.72
CA GLU A 297 -15.76 -32.75 5.48
C GLU A 297 -16.20 -33.14 4.06
N LYS A 298 -17.12 -32.40 3.48
CA LYS A 298 -17.61 -32.63 2.13
C LYS A 298 -16.54 -32.36 1.08
N ASP A 299 -15.76 -31.26 1.28
CA ASP A 299 -14.66 -30.92 0.39
C ASP A 299 -13.55 -31.96 0.46
N LEU A 300 -13.21 -32.43 1.67
CA LEU A 300 -12.20 -33.49 1.86
C LEU A 300 -12.59 -34.81 1.14
N ALA A 301 -13.85 -35.17 1.15
CA ALA A 301 -14.32 -36.39 0.46
C ALA A 301 -14.14 -36.35 -1.07
N GLU A 302 -13.95 -35.15 -1.67
CA GLU A 302 -13.79 -34.98 -3.11
C GLU A 302 -12.30 -34.80 -3.54
N LEU A 303 -11.35 -34.83 -2.59
CA LEU A 303 -9.94 -34.51 -2.86
C LEU A 303 -9.06 -35.78 -2.83
N ASP A 304 -8.08 -35.80 -3.73
CA ASP A 304 -6.91 -36.69 -3.68
C ASP A 304 -5.66 -35.89 -4.09
N LEU A 305 -4.82 -35.59 -3.11
CA LEU A 305 -3.62 -34.78 -3.32
C LEU A 305 -2.34 -35.60 -3.50
N SER A 306 -2.46 -36.92 -3.66
CA SER A 306 -1.34 -37.85 -3.84
C SER A 306 -0.45 -37.54 -5.05
N CYS A 307 -0.97 -36.78 -6.01
CA CYS A 307 -0.24 -36.36 -7.20
C CYS A 307 0.69 -35.16 -6.98
N TRP A 308 0.45 -34.37 -5.92
CA TRP A 308 1.16 -33.11 -5.66
C TRP A 308 2.58 -33.39 -5.15
N ARG A 309 3.59 -33.27 -6.02
CA ARG A 309 4.98 -33.59 -5.75
C ARG A 309 5.77 -32.42 -5.19
N VAL A 310 5.47 -31.20 -5.66
CA VAL A 310 6.12 -29.96 -5.23
C VAL A 310 5.08 -28.95 -4.80
N ALA A 311 5.02 -28.72 -3.49
CA ALA A 311 4.24 -27.67 -2.85
C ALA A 311 5.20 -26.54 -2.43
N GLY A 312 5.54 -25.65 -3.36
CA GLY A 312 6.51 -24.58 -3.10
C GLY A 312 5.95 -23.47 -2.22
N ILE A 313 6.77 -22.90 -1.34
CA ILE A 313 6.39 -21.85 -0.39
C ILE A 313 7.42 -20.73 -0.43
N GLY A 314 6.99 -19.48 -0.65
CA GLY A 314 7.87 -18.31 -0.66
C GLY A 314 7.14 -16.98 -0.69
N ALA A 315 7.87 -15.92 -0.99
CA ALA A 315 7.41 -14.53 -1.08
C ALA A 315 7.01 -13.83 0.24
N GLU A 316 6.81 -14.58 1.31
CA GLU A 316 6.44 -14.07 2.64
C GLU A 316 7.21 -14.85 3.72
N PRO A 317 7.29 -14.35 4.96
CA PRO A 317 7.85 -15.13 6.08
C PRO A 317 7.11 -16.45 6.24
N ILE A 318 7.85 -17.54 6.37
CA ILE A 318 7.30 -18.90 6.40
C ILE A 318 7.13 -19.36 7.85
N SER A 319 5.89 -19.67 8.26
CA SER A 319 5.57 -20.28 9.54
C SER A 319 5.53 -21.80 9.41
N ALA A 320 6.44 -22.50 10.07
CA ALA A 320 6.45 -23.96 10.12
C ALA A 320 5.18 -24.54 10.75
N GLU A 321 4.66 -23.88 11.78
CA GLU A 321 3.42 -24.27 12.46
C GLU A 321 2.21 -24.28 11.53
N GLN A 322 2.02 -23.22 10.73
CA GLN A 322 0.92 -23.13 9.77
C GLN A 322 0.99 -24.23 8.70
N LEU A 323 2.19 -24.54 8.21
CA LEU A 323 2.39 -25.59 7.22
C LEU A 323 2.15 -26.98 7.81
N HIS A 324 2.57 -27.19 9.05
CA HIS A 324 2.26 -28.42 9.78
C HIS A 324 0.75 -28.63 9.96
N GLN A 325 0.03 -27.59 10.35
CA GLN A 325 -1.43 -27.63 10.48
C GLN A 325 -2.13 -27.91 9.13
N PHE A 326 -1.62 -27.35 8.03
CA PHE A 326 -2.11 -27.68 6.69
C PHE A 326 -1.89 -29.17 6.38
N ALA A 327 -0.68 -29.69 6.60
CA ALA A 327 -0.35 -31.08 6.33
C ALA A 327 -1.22 -32.04 7.14
N GLU A 328 -1.42 -31.77 8.43
CA GLU A 328 -2.32 -32.56 9.30
C GLU A 328 -3.76 -32.57 8.77
N CYS A 329 -4.28 -31.42 8.36
CA CYS A 329 -5.64 -31.28 7.84
C CYS A 329 -5.85 -32.10 6.56
N PHE A 330 -4.88 -32.08 5.63
CA PHE A 330 -5.00 -32.71 4.32
C PHE A 330 -4.33 -34.09 4.20
N ARG A 331 -3.76 -34.64 5.29
CA ARG A 331 -3.18 -35.97 5.32
C ARG A 331 -4.20 -37.04 4.92
N GLN A 332 -5.45 -36.91 5.37
CA GLN A 332 -6.53 -37.86 5.05
C GLN A 332 -6.92 -37.89 3.55
N VAL A 333 -6.48 -36.94 2.76
CA VAL A 333 -6.66 -36.90 1.31
C VAL A 333 -5.32 -37.07 0.57
N ASN A 334 -4.41 -37.79 1.20
CA ASN A 334 -3.11 -38.23 0.68
C ASN A 334 -2.12 -37.08 0.40
N PHE A 335 -2.21 -35.94 1.11
CA PHE A 335 -1.17 -34.94 1.06
C PHE A 335 0.05 -35.41 1.87
N ASP A 336 1.23 -35.37 1.25
CA ASP A 336 2.52 -35.70 1.89
C ASP A 336 3.23 -34.40 2.28
N ASP A 337 3.53 -34.21 3.57
CA ASP A 337 4.24 -33.03 4.10
C ASP A 337 5.66 -32.89 3.57
N LYS A 338 6.26 -33.98 3.09
CA LYS A 338 7.57 -33.97 2.40
C LYS A 338 7.55 -33.22 1.07
N THR A 339 6.37 -32.98 0.49
CA THR A 339 6.23 -32.21 -0.76
C THR A 339 6.46 -30.72 -0.58
N PHE A 340 6.40 -30.22 0.65
CA PHE A 340 6.72 -28.82 0.93
C PHE A 340 8.15 -28.49 0.53
N MET A 341 8.29 -27.39 -0.21
CA MET A 341 9.54 -26.88 -0.71
C MET A 341 9.67 -25.37 -0.44
N PRO A 342 10.10 -24.99 0.77
CA PRO A 342 10.43 -23.60 1.06
C PRO A 342 11.49 -23.06 0.10
N CYS A 343 11.31 -21.80 -0.35
CA CYS A 343 12.20 -21.15 -1.29
C CYS A 343 12.33 -19.66 -0.99
N TYR A 344 13.42 -19.07 -1.45
CA TYR A 344 13.66 -17.63 -1.38
C TYR A 344 13.92 -17.08 -2.76
N GLY A 345 13.38 -15.86 -3.01
CA GLY A 345 13.57 -15.17 -4.28
C GLY A 345 12.95 -13.78 -4.28
N LEU A 346 13.30 -13.03 -5.32
CA LEU A 346 12.86 -11.64 -5.52
C LEU A 346 12.93 -11.29 -7.02
N ALA A 347 12.17 -10.29 -7.43
CA ALA A 347 12.10 -9.83 -8.80
C ALA A 347 13.46 -9.36 -9.34
N GLU A 348 14.32 -8.84 -8.47
CA GLU A 348 15.68 -8.39 -8.79
C GLU A 348 16.63 -9.54 -9.21
N ASN A 349 16.24 -10.80 -8.98
CA ASN A 349 16.89 -12.00 -9.50
C ASN A 349 16.00 -12.76 -10.50
N ALA A 350 15.23 -12.04 -11.27
CA ALA A 350 14.12 -12.53 -12.10
C ALA A 350 13.03 -13.24 -11.26
N LEU A 351 13.36 -14.22 -10.41
CA LEU A 351 12.48 -14.85 -9.43
C LEU A 351 13.30 -15.56 -8.33
N ALA A 352 13.83 -16.75 -8.60
CA ALA A 352 14.34 -17.65 -7.57
C ALA A 352 15.83 -17.45 -7.31
N VAL A 353 16.21 -17.53 -6.03
CA VAL A 353 17.59 -17.52 -5.54
C VAL A 353 17.96 -18.86 -4.94
N SER A 354 17.07 -19.47 -4.13
CA SER A 354 17.32 -20.76 -3.47
C SER A 354 16.04 -21.58 -3.32
N PHE A 355 16.24 -22.91 -3.26
CA PHE A 355 15.20 -23.89 -2.94
C PHE A 355 15.71 -24.85 -1.88
N SER A 356 14.83 -25.27 -0.96
CA SER A 356 15.11 -26.39 -0.07
C SER A 356 15.22 -27.71 -0.86
N ASP A 357 15.81 -28.73 -0.26
CA ASP A 357 16.00 -30.02 -0.91
C ASP A 357 14.66 -30.68 -1.21
N GLU A 358 14.54 -31.33 -2.37
CA GLU A 358 13.35 -32.09 -2.77
C GLU A 358 13.02 -33.17 -1.74
N ALA A 359 11.75 -33.32 -1.39
CA ALA A 359 11.23 -34.28 -0.44
C ALA A 359 11.82 -34.18 1.00
N SER A 360 12.40 -33.02 1.35
CA SER A 360 12.86 -32.75 2.73
C SER A 360 11.71 -32.26 3.63
N GLY A 361 10.64 -31.73 3.05
CA GLY A 361 9.58 -31.06 3.78
C GLY A 361 10.07 -29.74 4.41
N VAL A 362 9.42 -29.33 5.47
CA VAL A 362 9.76 -28.12 6.22
C VAL A 362 10.83 -28.41 7.26
N VAL A 363 12.07 -28.00 7.00
CA VAL A 363 13.17 -28.11 7.96
C VAL A 363 13.33 -26.79 8.70
N VAL A 364 13.44 -26.84 10.02
CA VAL A 364 13.55 -25.66 10.88
C VAL A 364 14.88 -25.60 11.62
N ASN A 365 15.32 -24.40 11.95
CA ASN A 365 16.38 -24.14 12.90
C ASN A 365 15.83 -23.34 14.09
N GLU A 366 15.94 -23.91 15.28
CA GLU A 366 15.59 -23.27 16.55
C GLU A 366 16.82 -22.55 17.10
N VAL A 367 16.65 -21.30 17.54
CA VAL A 367 17.71 -20.45 18.06
C VAL A 367 17.31 -19.76 19.36
N ASP A 368 18.25 -19.50 20.22
CA ASP A 368 18.07 -18.66 21.40
C ASP A 368 17.74 -17.24 20.97
N ARG A 369 16.51 -16.80 21.30
CA ARG A 369 15.99 -15.50 20.89
C ARG A 369 16.77 -14.34 21.50
N ASP A 370 17.13 -14.43 22.77
CA ASP A 370 17.82 -13.34 23.43
C ASP A 370 19.24 -13.15 22.84
N ILE A 371 19.95 -14.23 22.55
CA ILE A 371 21.26 -14.16 21.88
C ILE A 371 21.11 -13.60 20.45
N LEU A 372 20.09 -14.03 19.73
CA LEU A 372 19.81 -13.52 18.38
C LEU A 372 19.54 -12.01 18.40
N GLU A 373 18.68 -11.53 19.31
CA GLU A 373 18.25 -10.13 19.38
C GLU A 373 19.38 -9.20 19.89
N TYR A 374 20.22 -9.65 20.82
CA TYR A 374 21.28 -8.81 21.42
C TYR A 374 22.62 -8.92 20.70
N GLN A 375 22.94 -10.07 20.12
CA GLN A 375 24.26 -10.33 19.54
C GLN A 375 24.22 -10.57 18.03
N GLY A 376 23.03 -10.70 17.42
CA GLY A 376 22.88 -11.06 16.01
C GLY A 376 23.39 -12.46 15.68
N LYS A 377 23.36 -13.41 16.62
CA LYS A 377 23.89 -14.78 16.42
C LYS A 377 22.81 -15.82 16.60
N ALA A 378 22.67 -16.70 15.62
CA ALA A 378 21.74 -17.83 15.60
C ALA A 378 22.34 -19.03 16.36
N VAL A 379 22.36 -18.98 17.68
CA VAL A 379 22.88 -20.02 18.58
C VAL A 379 21.75 -21.00 18.91
N ALA A 380 22.05 -22.29 18.88
CA ALA A 380 21.08 -23.32 19.29
C ALA A 380 20.67 -23.14 20.77
N PRO A 381 19.38 -23.35 21.11
CA PRO A 381 18.91 -23.23 22.48
C PRO A 381 19.55 -24.29 23.39
N ASP A 382 19.78 -23.92 24.63
CA ASP A 382 20.29 -24.80 25.70
C ASP A 382 19.32 -24.84 26.90
N ALA A 383 19.74 -25.48 28.00
CA ALA A 383 18.93 -25.62 29.23
C ALA A 383 18.62 -24.27 29.92
N GLU A 384 19.35 -23.21 29.63
CA GLU A 384 19.18 -21.87 30.22
C GLU A 384 18.37 -20.96 29.31
N THR A 385 18.10 -21.37 28.05
CA THR A 385 17.36 -20.60 27.04
C THR A 385 15.92 -20.36 27.50
N ARG A 386 15.53 -19.08 27.57
CA ARG A 386 14.20 -18.64 28.06
C ARG A 386 13.18 -18.45 26.94
N ALA A 387 13.63 -18.20 25.73
CA ALA A 387 12.78 -17.96 24.58
C ALA A 387 13.46 -18.46 23.31
N VAL A 388 12.70 -19.14 22.47
CA VAL A 388 13.19 -19.72 21.20
C VAL A 388 12.53 -19.00 20.05
N SER A 389 13.31 -18.67 19.00
CA SER A 389 12.79 -18.29 17.68
C SER A 389 13.05 -19.42 16.70
N THR A 390 12.10 -19.65 15.80
CA THR A 390 12.15 -20.74 14.80
C THR A 390 12.20 -20.16 13.40
N PHE A 391 13.20 -20.54 12.60
CA PHE A 391 13.37 -20.12 11.22
C PHE A 391 13.34 -21.32 10.28
N VAL A 392 12.69 -21.12 9.11
CA VAL A 392 12.56 -22.19 8.11
C VAL A 392 13.75 -22.12 7.15
N ASN A 393 14.28 -23.29 6.83
CA ASN A 393 15.30 -23.50 5.81
C ASN A 393 14.74 -23.15 4.42
N CYS A 394 15.24 -22.09 3.79
CA CYS A 394 14.88 -21.65 2.44
C CYS A 394 15.81 -22.19 1.35
N GLY A 395 16.65 -23.18 1.67
CA GLY A 395 17.51 -23.88 0.73
C GLY A 395 18.90 -23.29 0.52
N LYS A 396 19.59 -23.84 -0.46
CA LYS A 396 20.91 -23.38 -0.93
C LYS A 396 20.78 -22.55 -2.19
N ALA A 397 21.76 -21.70 -2.44
CA ALA A 397 21.85 -20.97 -3.69
C ALA A 397 21.75 -21.93 -4.88
N LEU A 398 21.00 -21.53 -5.91
CA LEU A 398 20.97 -22.23 -7.19
C LEU A 398 22.38 -22.28 -7.82
N PRO A 399 22.70 -23.29 -8.66
CA PRO A 399 23.98 -23.34 -9.36
C PRO A 399 24.29 -22.05 -10.12
N GLU A 400 25.54 -21.66 -10.14
CA GLU A 400 26.06 -20.41 -10.72
C GLU A 400 25.56 -19.13 -10.01
N HIS A 401 24.76 -19.25 -8.94
CA HIS A 401 24.33 -18.14 -8.09
C HIS A 401 25.07 -18.15 -6.75
N GLY A 402 25.28 -16.98 -6.17
CA GLY A 402 25.90 -16.81 -4.86
C GLY A 402 24.95 -16.19 -3.86
N ILE A 403 25.02 -16.66 -2.61
CA ILE A 403 24.42 -16.01 -1.43
C ILE A 403 25.54 -15.76 -0.45
N GLU A 404 25.70 -14.51 -0.03
CA GLU A 404 26.58 -14.12 1.07
C GLU A 404 25.79 -13.36 2.12
N ILE A 405 26.13 -13.56 3.37
CA ILE A 405 25.65 -12.73 4.47
C ILE A 405 26.74 -11.73 4.81
N ARG A 406 26.40 -10.42 4.72
CA ARG A 406 27.35 -9.33 4.93
C ARG A 406 26.91 -8.44 6.11
N ASN A 407 27.89 -7.85 6.80
CA ASN A 407 27.62 -6.82 7.81
C ASN A 407 27.34 -5.45 7.15
N GLU A 408 27.02 -4.43 7.97
CA GLU A 408 26.77 -3.05 7.52
C GLU A 408 27.96 -2.43 6.74
N ALA A 409 29.17 -2.92 6.91
CA ALA A 409 30.35 -2.49 6.15
C ALA A 409 30.52 -3.25 4.82
N GLY A 410 29.59 -4.14 4.45
CA GLY A 410 29.63 -4.94 3.22
C GLY A 410 30.62 -6.11 3.29
N ILE A 411 31.13 -6.48 4.47
CA ILE A 411 32.10 -7.56 4.68
C ILE A 411 31.35 -8.86 4.97
N PRO A 412 31.66 -9.98 4.29
CA PRO A 412 31.06 -11.29 4.57
C PRO A 412 31.28 -11.71 6.04
N VAL A 413 30.25 -12.28 6.66
CA VAL A 413 30.30 -12.76 8.04
C VAL A 413 30.32 -14.29 8.09
N ALA A 414 30.66 -14.86 9.24
CA ALA A 414 30.65 -16.30 9.45
C ALA A 414 29.23 -16.86 9.51
N GLU A 415 29.08 -18.18 9.29
CA GLU A 415 27.81 -18.88 9.51
C GLU A 415 27.21 -18.59 10.90
N ARG A 416 25.89 -18.64 10.99
CA ARG A 416 25.11 -18.33 12.18
C ARG A 416 25.19 -16.87 12.66
N VAL A 417 25.82 -15.97 11.89
CA VAL A 417 25.79 -14.53 12.14
C VAL A 417 24.75 -13.90 11.22
N VAL A 418 23.79 -13.17 11.81
CA VAL A 418 22.75 -12.44 11.06
C VAL A 418 23.36 -11.20 10.41
N GLY A 419 23.05 -11.00 9.15
CA GLY A 419 23.46 -9.83 8.37
C GLY A 419 22.61 -9.67 7.13
N HIS A 420 23.03 -8.77 6.25
CA HIS A 420 22.40 -8.48 4.98
C HIS A 420 22.55 -9.65 4.01
N ILE A 421 21.45 -10.12 3.45
CA ILE A 421 21.48 -11.13 2.38
C ILE A 421 21.90 -10.44 1.10
N CYS A 422 23.08 -10.78 0.60
CA CYS A 422 23.60 -10.33 -0.68
C CYS A 422 23.60 -11.48 -1.69
N ILE A 423 23.18 -11.19 -2.92
CA ILE A 423 23.04 -12.19 -3.98
C ILE A 423 23.84 -11.82 -5.23
N SER A 424 24.27 -12.83 -5.97
CA SER A 424 24.94 -12.68 -7.26
C SER A 424 24.56 -13.83 -8.21
N GLY A 425 24.82 -13.68 -9.48
CA GLY A 425 24.61 -14.75 -10.45
C GLY A 425 24.06 -14.29 -11.80
N PRO A 426 23.89 -15.24 -12.74
CA PRO A 426 23.50 -14.93 -14.12
C PRO A 426 22.03 -14.45 -14.26
N SER A 427 21.23 -14.61 -13.22
CA SER A 427 19.82 -14.17 -13.17
C SER A 427 19.64 -12.78 -12.55
N LEU A 428 20.74 -12.18 -12.03
CA LEU A 428 20.69 -10.88 -11.38
C LEU A 428 20.31 -9.80 -12.40
N MET A 429 19.34 -8.96 -12.04
CA MET A 429 18.83 -7.86 -12.90
C MET A 429 19.96 -6.97 -13.43
N SER A 430 19.72 -6.34 -14.57
CA SER A 430 20.60 -5.28 -15.09
C SER A 430 20.48 -3.95 -14.34
N GLY A 431 19.55 -3.80 -13.42
CA GLY A 431 19.30 -2.62 -12.61
C GLY A 431 17.82 -2.18 -12.64
N TYR A 432 17.54 -0.98 -12.13
CA TYR A 432 16.21 -0.42 -12.18
C TYR A 432 16.06 0.54 -13.36
N PHE A 433 14.90 0.51 -14.01
CA PHE A 433 14.62 1.38 -15.14
C PHE A 433 14.57 2.86 -14.71
N GLY A 434 15.40 3.68 -15.38
CA GLY A 434 15.55 5.11 -15.07
C GLY A 434 16.50 5.42 -13.90
N ASP A 435 17.16 4.42 -13.31
CA ASP A 435 18.13 4.58 -12.22
C ASP A 435 19.53 4.10 -12.65
N GLN A 436 20.30 5.01 -13.26
CA GLN A 436 21.65 4.71 -13.77
C GLN A 436 22.63 4.33 -12.64
N ILE A 437 22.46 4.89 -11.46
CA ILE A 437 23.36 4.60 -10.32
C ILE A 437 23.26 3.12 -9.94
N SER A 438 22.04 2.59 -9.83
CA SER A 438 21.87 1.15 -9.50
C SER A 438 22.41 0.23 -10.59
N GLN A 439 22.32 0.63 -11.87
CA GLN A 439 22.84 -0.14 -12.99
C GLN A 439 24.38 -0.19 -12.94
N ASP A 440 25.03 0.95 -12.72
CA ASP A 440 26.49 1.05 -12.64
C ASP A 440 27.03 0.28 -11.41
N GLU A 441 26.32 0.32 -10.27
CA GLU A 441 26.72 -0.35 -9.04
C GLU A 441 26.67 -1.88 -9.18
N ILE A 442 25.58 -2.42 -9.75
CA ILE A 442 25.44 -3.85 -10.02
C ILE A 442 26.49 -4.31 -11.05
N ALA A 443 26.68 -3.53 -12.12
CA ALA A 443 27.68 -3.85 -13.15
C ALA A 443 29.11 -3.86 -12.59
N ALA A 444 29.42 -3.00 -11.63
CA ALA A 444 30.74 -2.91 -11.01
C ALA A 444 31.02 -4.02 -9.99
N THR A 445 30.02 -4.40 -9.20
CA THR A 445 30.19 -5.32 -8.06
C THR A 445 29.79 -6.76 -8.38
N GLY A 446 28.81 -6.95 -9.25
CA GLY A 446 28.18 -8.25 -9.50
C GLY A 446 27.33 -8.78 -8.34
N TRP A 447 27.09 -7.95 -7.30
CA TRP A 447 26.34 -8.30 -6.11
C TRP A 447 25.21 -7.29 -5.85
N LEU A 448 24.12 -7.80 -5.32
CA LEU A 448 22.96 -7.00 -4.87
C LEU A 448 22.69 -7.25 -3.39
N ASP A 449 22.61 -6.21 -2.58
CA ASP A 449 21.99 -6.24 -1.25
C ASP A 449 20.46 -6.25 -1.42
N THR A 450 19.82 -7.33 -0.97
CA THR A 450 18.39 -7.55 -1.15
C THR A 450 17.53 -6.68 -0.23
N GLY A 451 18.14 -6.11 0.84
CA GLY A 451 17.43 -5.45 1.92
C GLY A 451 16.75 -6.41 2.90
N ASP A 452 16.97 -7.71 2.75
CA ASP A 452 16.51 -8.74 3.69
C ASP A 452 17.67 -9.14 4.62
N LEU A 453 17.34 -9.60 5.83
CA LEU A 453 18.27 -10.12 6.83
C LEU A 453 18.15 -11.64 6.95
N GLY A 454 19.27 -12.30 7.19
CA GLY A 454 19.32 -13.73 7.39
C GLY A 454 20.70 -14.22 7.84
N TYR A 455 20.83 -15.52 7.92
CA TYR A 455 22.10 -16.20 8.19
C TYR A 455 22.21 -17.49 7.37
N LEU A 456 23.44 -17.97 7.18
CA LEU A 456 23.73 -19.30 6.62
C LEU A 456 24.02 -20.29 7.75
N LEU A 457 23.60 -21.55 7.55
CA LEU A 457 23.96 -22.69 8.37
C LEU A 457 24.14 -23.92 7.47
N ASP A 458 25.33 -24.48 7.41
CA ASP A 458 25.70 -25.59 6.51
C ASP A 458 25.44 -25.25 5.01
N GLY A 459 25.53 -23.95 4.68
CA GLY A 459 25.25 -23.39 3.37
C GLY A 459 23.76 -23.21 3.04
N TYR A 460 22.86 -23.52 3.97
CA TYR A 460 21.42 -23.27 3.85
C TYR A 460 21.07 -21.87 4.35
N LEU A 461 20.17 -21.18 3.63
CA LEU A 461 19.70 -19.86 3.97
C LEU A 461 18.51 -19.92 4.95
N TYR A 462 18.59 -19.11 5.99
CA TYR A 462 17.50 -18.82 6.93
C TYR A 462 17.21 -17.31 6.93
N VAL A 463 16.03 -16.93 6.46
CA VAL A 463 15.62 -15.53 6.39
C VAL A 463 15.00 -15.11 7.72
N THR A 464 15.52 -14.04 8.33
CA THR A 464 15.04 -13.56 9.64
C THR A 464 14.07 -12.39 9.52
N GLY A 465 14.10 -11.63 8.44
CA GLY A 465 13.19 -10.50 8.20
C GLY A 465 13.75 -9.47 7.24
N ARG A 466 13.15 -8.27 7.22
CA ARG A 466 13.64 -7.15 6.41
C ARG A 466 14.33 -6.11 7.27
N ILE A 467 15.38 -5.49 6.74
CA ILE A 467 16.13 -4.41 7.41
C ILE A 467 15.21 -3.25 7.79
N LYS A 468 14.33 -2.84 6.89
CA LYS A 468 13.41 -1.72 7.08
C LYS A 468 12.27 -2.01 8.06
N ASP A 469 11.97 -3.27 8.29
CA ASP A 469 10.90 -3.69 9.21
C ASP A 469 11.47 -3.97 10.62
N LEU A 470 12.79 -4.12 10.77
CA LEU A 470 13.44 -4.42 12.03
C LEU A 470 13.19 -3.31 13.06
N ILE A 471 12.65 -3.69 14.21
CA ILE A 471 12.39 -2.79 15.33
C ILE A 471 13.62 -2.75 16.22
N ILE A 472 14.30 -1.59 16.28
CA ILE A 472 15.47 -1.42 17.15
C ILE A 472 15.08 -0.58 18.36
N ILE A 473 15.14 -1.17 19.57
CA ILE A 473 14.87 -0.47 20.84
C ILE A 473 16.02 -0.73 21.83
N ARG A 474 16.69 0.34 22.24
CA ARG A 474 17.81 0.28 23.20
C ARG A 474 18.89 -0.73 22.80
N GLY A 475 19.22 -0.80 21.50
CA GLY A 475 20.22 -1.72 20.95
C GLY A 475 19.77 -3.18 20.82
N ARG A 476 18.49 -3.48 21.05
CA ARG A 476 17.90 -4.80 20.85
C ARG A 476 17.18 -4.83 19.49
N ASN A 477 17.51 -5.82 18.69
CA ASN A 477 16.83 -6.11 17.43
C ASN A 477 15.60 -6.98 17.71
N ILE A 478 14.42 -6.47 17.39
CA ILE A 478 13.13 -7.14 17.61
C ILE A 478 12.48 -7.33 16.24
N TRP A 479 12.18 -8.56 15.88
CA TRP A 479 11.45 -8.85 14.64
C TRP A 479 9.96 -8.61 14.84
N PRO A 480 9.32 -7.79 13.99
CA PRO A 480 7.86 -7.56 14.04
C PRO A 480 7.07 -8.86 14.06
N GLN A 481 7.52 -9.84 13.28
CA GLN A 481 6.90 -11.15 13.13
C GLN A 481 6.75 -11.91 14.45
N ASP A 482 7.70 -11.78 15.36
CA ASP A 482 7.61 -12.41 16.69
C ASP A 482 6.46 -11.84 17.52
N ILE A 483 6.19 -10.53 17.36
CA ILE A 483 5.10 -9.83 18.05
C ILE A 483 3.76 -10.15 17.37
N GLU A 484 3.75 -10.14 16.04
CA GLU A 484 2.59 -10.46 15.21
C GLU A 484 2.13 -11.89 15.45
N TYR A 485 3.07 -12.84 15.48
CA TYR A 485 2.80 -14.26 15.77
C TYR A 485 2.14 -14.46 17.14
N ILE A 486 2.62 -13.76 18.18
CA ILE A 486 2.02 -13.84 19.52
C ILE A 486 0.57 -13.33 19.50
N ALA A 487 0.30 -12.27 18.76
CA ALA A 487 -1.07 -11.75 18.61
C ALA A 487 -1.98 -12.72 17.87
N GLU A 488 -1.45 -13.38 16.86
CA GLU A 488 -2.14 -14.35 16.02
C GLU A 488 -2.45 -15.68 16.73
N GLN A 489 -1.94 -15.90 17.94
CA GLN A 489 -2.36 -17.03 18.79
C GLN A 489 -3.76 -16.84 19.40
N GLU A 490 -4.33 -15.64 19.36
CA GLU A 490 -5.71 -15.39 19.78
C GLU A 490 -6.67 -15.88 18.68
N PRO A 491 -7.71 -16.67 19.02
CA PRO A 491 -8.59 -17.32 18.04
C PRO A 491 -9.27 -16.36 17.04
N GLU A 492 -9.44 -15.09 17.41
CA GLU A 492 -10.09 -14.07 16.60
C GLU A 492 -9.13 -13.29 15.70
N ILE A 493 -7.82 -13.51 15.84
CA ILE A 493 -6.77 -12.82 15.08
C ILE A 493 -6.10 -13.85 14.18
N HIS A 494 -6.19 -13.62 12.88
CA HIS A 494 -5.62 -14.55 11.91
C HIS A 494 -4.25 -14.11 11.45
N SER A 495 -3.51 -15.00 10.82
CA SER A 495 -2.21 -14.68 10.23
C SER A 495 -2.34 -13.52 9.23
N GLY A 496 -1.49 -12.50 9.42
CA GLY A 496 -1.51 -11.27 8.67
C GLY A 496 -2.58 -10.23 9.10
N ASP A 497 -3.41 -10.53 10.09
CA ASP A 497 -4.34 -9.57 10.70
C ASP A 497 -3.65 -8.67 11.75
N ALA A 498 -2.42 -8.98 12.13
CA ALA A 498 -1.60 -8.21 13.07
C ALA A 498 -0.38 -7.61 12.37
N ILE A 499 -0.06 -6.35 12.66
CA ILE A 499 1.14 -5.67 12.18
C ILE A 499 1.79 -4.94 13.35
N ALA A 500 3.07 -5.24 13.59
CA ALA A 500 3.88 -4.58 14.60
C ALA A 500 4.87 -3.61 13.94
N PHE A 501 4.95 -2.40 14.47
CA PHE A 501 5.91 -1.39 14.01
C PHE A 501 6.32 -0.47 15.16
N VAL A 502 7.46 0.18 15.01
CA VAL A 502 7.95 1.14 15.99
C VAL A 502 7.58 2.56 15.59
N THR A 503 7.21 3.36 16.57
CA THR A 503 7.05 4.81 16.37
C THR A 503 8.37 5.52 16.61
N ALA A 504 8.52 6.74 16.10
CA ALA A 504 9.65 7.63 16.38
C ALA A 504 9.92 7.88 17.89
N GLN A 505 9.01 7.48 18.77
CA GLN A 505 9.16 7.55 20.22
C GLN A 505 9.63 6.21 20.82
N GLU A 506 10.20 5.32 20.03
CA GLU A 506 10.62 3.96 20.41
C GLU A 506 9.50 3.13 21.06
N LYS A 507 8.24 3.39 20.69
CA LYS A 507 7.09 2.59 21.16
C LYS A 507 6.69 1.62 20.06
N ILE A 508 6.61 0.35 20.42
CA ILE A 508 6.04 -0.65 19.54
C ILE A 508 4.51 -0.46 19.49
N ILE A 509 3.98 -0.37 18.30
CA ILE A 509 2.54 -0.36 18.02
C ILE A 509 2.20 -1.69 17.38
N LEU A 510 1.22 -2.37 17.94
CA LEU A 510 0.61 -3.53 17.32
C LEU A 510 -0.76 -3.13 16.80
N GLN A 511 -0.92 -3.15 15.49
CA GLN A 511 -2.19 -2.89 14.81
C GLN A 511 -2.84 -4.21 14.46
N ILE A 512 -4.08 -4.42 14.90
CA ILE A 512 -4.80 -5.68 14.70
C ILE A 512 -6.09 -5.38 13.93
N GLN A 513 -6.34 -6.17 12.90
CA GLN A 513 -7.60 -6.21 12.17
C GLN A 513 -8.39 -7.44 12.61
N CYS A 514 -9.47 -7.26 13.37
CA CYS A 514 -10.33 -8.38 13.76
C CYS A 514 -11.81 -8.00 13.70
N ARG A 515 -12.67 -9.00 13.46
CA ARG A 515 -14.13 -8.86 13.52
C ARG A 515 -14.64 -9.54 14.77
N ILE A 516 -14.87 -8.77 15.81
CA ILE A 516 -15.41 -9.26 17.06
C ILE A 516 -16.79 -8.63 17.26
N SER A 517 -17.81 -9.47 17.31
CA SER A 517 -19.20 -9.07 17.58
C SER A 517 -19.49 -8.91 19.08
N ASP A 518 -18.70 -9.55 19.94
CA ASP A 518 -18.79 -9.49 21.40
C ASP A 518 -18.00 -8.27 21.91
N GLU A 519 -18.70 -7.33 22.53
CA GLU A 519 -18.15 -6.06 23.00
C GLU A 519 -17.25 -6.24 24.24
N GLU A 520 -17.51 -7.22 25.07
CA GLU A 520 -16.69 -7.56 26.25
C GLU A 520 -15.37 -8.20 25.84
N ARG A 521 -15.40 -9.16 24.89
CA ARG A 521 -14.21 -9.79 24.32
C ARG A 521 -13.36 -8.78 23.54
N ARG A 522 -14.01 -7.88 22.79
CA ARG A 522 -13.36 -6.75 22.12
C ARG A 522 -12.69 -5.80 23.12
N GLY A 523 -13.37 -5.52 24.23
CA GLY A 523 -12.79 -4.75 25.34
C GLY A 523 -11.57 -5.42 25.97
N GLN A 524 -11.62 -6.73 26.17
CA GLN A 524 -10.49 -7.53 26.71
C GLN A 524 -9.27 -7.46 25.79
N LEU A 525 -9.45 -7.58 24.47
CA LEU A 525 -8.35 -7.47 23.51
C LEU A 525 -7.81 -6.04 23.36
N ILE A 526 -8.66 -5.01 23.48
CA ILE A 526 -8.24 -3.59 23.48
C ILE A 526 -7.48 -3.23 24.77
N HIS A 527 -7.86 -3.85 25.92
CA HIS A 527 -7.24 -3.62 27.21
C HIS A 527 -6.11 -4.60 27.54
N ALA A 528 -5.93 -5.66 26.76
CA ALA A 528 -4.74 -6.50 26.83
C ALA A 528 -3.51 -5.63 26.50
N ARG A 529 -2.97 -4.99 27.53
CA ARG A 529 -1.70 -4.28 27.45
C ARG A 529 -0.62 -5.33 27.23
N ALA A 530 -0.18 -5.44 25.99
CA ALA A 530 0.93 -6.30 25.66
C ALA A 530 2.16 -5.90 26.47
N ALA A 531 2.65 -6.83 27.23
CA ALA A 531 3.81 -6.66 28.06
C ALA A 531 4.86 -7.68 27.62
N TYR A 532 5.98 -7.18 27.21
CA TYR A 532 7.21 -7.98 27.07
C TYR A 532 7.71 -8.36 28.48
N PRO A 533 8.14 -9.58 28.73
CA PRO A 533 8.61 -9.93 30.07
C PRO A 533 9.83 -9.11 30.46
N ARG A 534 9.83 -8.58 31.66
CA ARG A 534 11.10 -8.34 32.39
C ARG A 534 11.79 -9.70 32.49
N ALA A 535 13.09 -9.73 32.25
CA ALA A 535 13.90 -10.93 32.35
C ALA A 535 13.42 -11.87 33.49
N GLY A 536 12.86 -13.02 33.16
CA GLY A 536 12.47 -14.03 34.14
C GLY A 536 11.12 -14.76 33.98
N SER A 537 10.29 -14.50 32.97
CA SER A 537 9.01 -15.18 32.84
C SER A 537 8.90 -15.96 31.50
N THR A 538 8.64 -17.27 31.60
CA THR A 538 8.44 -18.18 30.47
C THR A 538 6.99 -18.32 30.01
N ASP A 539 6.04 -17.53 30.56
CA ASP A 539 4.63 -17.60 30.24
C ASP A 539 4.28 -16.65 29.09
N PRO A 540 3.89 -17.15 27.90
CA PRO A 540 3.49 -16.33 26.76
C PRO A 540 2.36 -15.34 27.07
N LYS A 541 1.43 -15.70 27.97
CA LYS A 541 0.33 -14.82 28.40
C LYS A 541 0.78 -13.61 29.23
N ARG A 542 2.00 -13.63 29.79
CA ARG A 542 2.60 -12.52 30.52
C ARG A 542 3.28 -11.50 29.58
N ILE A 543 3.66 -11.93 28.38
CA ILE A 543 4.30 -11.07 27.36
C ILE A 543 3.40 -9.89 26.98
N TRP A 544 2.08 -10.07 27.03
CA TRP A 544 1.10 -9.03 26.72
C TRP A 544 0.96 -7.92 27.78
N ARG A 545 1.41 -8.11 29.02
CA ARG A 545 1.13 -7.18 30.13
C ARG A 545 2.16 -6.06 30.38
N ASP A 546 3.42 -6.18 29.98
CA ASP A 546 4.49 -5.28 30.48
C ASP A 546 5.02 -4.16 29.55
N ARG A 547 4.61 -4.02 28.29
CA ARG A 547 5.19 -3.06 27.32
C ARG A 547 4.27 -1.99 26.71
N GLY A 548 3.13 -1.71 27.23
CA GLY A 548 2.37 -0.51 26.87
C GLY A 548 1.99 -0.36 25.38
N TYR A 549 1.55 -1.43 24.72
CA TYR A 549 1.03 -1.40 23.35
C TYR A 549 -0.35 -0.76 23.29
N ARG A 550 -0.62 -0.01 22.24
CA ARG A 550 -1.97 0.46 21.92
C ARG A 550 -2.49 -0.31 20.71
N SER A 551 -3.59 -1.02 20.88
CA SER A 551 -4.34 -1.58 19.77
C SER A 551 -5.19 -0.49 19.12
N VAL A 552 -5.13 -0.39 17.82
CA VAL A 552 -6.03 0.46 17.02
C VAL A 552 -6.74 -0.47 16.04
N ALA A 553 -8.06 -0.66 16.22
CA ALA A 553 -8.87 -1.39 15.26
C ALA A 553 -8.98 -0.57 13.96
N ALA A 554 -8.46 -1.08 12.87
CA ALA A 554 -8.57 -0.47 11.55
C ALA A 554 -9.77 -1.03 10.77
N PRO A 555 -10.37 -0.26 9.86
CA PRO A 555 -11.38 -0.77 8.94
C PRO A 555 -10.75 -1.71 7.91
N GLN A 556 -11.55 -2.65 7.43
CA GLN A 556 -11.25 -3.79 6.57
C GLN A 556 -10.34 -3.49 5.37
N TYR A 557 -9.08 -3.86 5.45
CA TYR A 557 -8.16 -4.00 4.31
C TYR A 557 -7.51 -5.39 4.34
N SER A 558 -7.16 -5.90 3.16
CA SER A 558 -6.42 -7.17 3.02
C SER A 558 -5.05 -7.08 3.73
N PRO A 559 -4.55 -8.15 4.37
CA PRO A 559 -3.25 -8.18 5.06
C PRO A 559 -2.08 -7.65 4.23
N ASN A 560 -2.05 -7.98 2.95
CA ASN A 560 -1.01 -7.49 2.02
C ASN A 560 -1.09 -5.98 1.76
N VAL A 561 -2.29 -5.38 1.83
CA VAL A 561 -2.46 -3.93 1.70
C VAL A 561 -1.97 -3.21 2.96
N LEU A 562 -2.15 -3.81 4.14
CA LEU A 562 -1.69 -3.24 5.40
C LEU A 562 -0.15 -3.27 5.54
N ARG A 563 0.51 -4.36 5.11
CA ARG A 563 1.99 -4.42 5.04
C ARG A 563 2.56 -3.44 4.01
N GLN A 564 1.82 -3.15 2.93
CA GLN A 564 2.18 -2.15 1.93
C GLN A 564 1.82 -0.71 2.32
N ALA A 565 0.85 -0.51 3.22
CA ALA A 565 0.36 0.81 3.62
C ALA A 565 1.04 1.39 4.88
N CYS A 566 1.78 0.57 5.65
CA CYS A 566 2.56 1.03 6.80
C CYS A 566 4.06 1.06 6.43
N PRO A 567 4.55 2.14 5.83
CA PRO A 567 5.98 2.28 5.67
C PRO A 567 6.59 2.63 7.03
N CYS A 568 7.28 1.69 7.65
CA CYS A 568 8.21 1.97 8.75
C CYS A 568 9.33 2.94 8.35
N GLY A 569 9.27 3.48 7.15
CA GLY A 569 10.32 4.31 6.56
C GLY A 569 10.00 5.79 6.37
N SER A 570 8.78 6.27 6.70
CA SER A 570 8.42 7.64 6.31
C SER A 570 9.06 8.76 7.14
N GLU A 571 9.76 8.46 8.22
CA GLU A 571 10.44 9.50 9.02
C GLU A 571 11.98 9.50 8.90
N LYS A 572 12.61 8.43 8.40
CA LYS A 572 14.08 8.42 8.23
C LYS A 572 14.60 8.78 6.84
N THR A 573 13.76 8.80 5.82
CA THR A 573 14.19 9.05 4.42
C THR A 573 14.23 10.52 4.02
N LEU A 574 13.98 11.47 4.94
CA LEU A 574 14.10 12.91 4.65
C LEU A 574 15.45 13.52 5.03
N SER A 575 16.38 12.77 5.63
CA SER A 575 17.67 13.32 6.06
C SER A 575 18.91 12.86 5.28
N GLU A 576 18.81 11.90 4.37
CA GLU A 576 19.99 11.47 3.62
C GLU A 576 19.72 11.41 2.11
N GLY A 577 20.32 12.34 1.43
CA GLY A 577 20.62 12.23 0.01
C GLY A 577 19.84 13.11 -0.89
N LEU A 578 20.38 14.27 -1.16
CA LEU A 578 20.59 14.73 -2.53
C LEU A 578 21.48 15.98 -2.52
N CYS A 579 22.76 15.72 -2.56
CA CYS A 579 23.71 16.71 -3.01
C CYS A 579 23.92 16.49 -4.52
N CYS A 580 23.06 17.07 -5.34
CA CYS A 580 23.35 17.36 -6.72
C CYS A 580 22.99 18.82 -6.96
N LYS A 581 24.02 19.63 -7.09
CA LYS A 581 23.91 21.01 -7.51
C LYS A 581 23.41 21.08 -8.96
N PRO A 582 22.29 21.78 -9.18
CA PRO A 582 22.21 22.64 -10.33
C PRO A 582 22.22 24.08 -9.86
N SER A 583 22.83 24.93 -10.69
CA SER A 583 23.00 26.36 -10.54
C SER A 583 21.71 27.09 -10.20
N CYS A 584 21.82 27.87 -9.17
CA CYS A 584 21.01 28.94 -8.63
C CYS A 584 19.99 29.62 -9.51
N ALA A 585 18.70 29.45 -9.18
CA ALA A 585 17.76 30.54 -8.98
C ALA A 585 17.00 30.21 -7.71
N GLY A 586 17.05 31.07 -6.69
CA GLY A 586 16.62 30.77 -5.32
C GLY A 586 15.15 30.39 -5.24
N ILE A 587 14.86 29.27 -4.62
CA ILE A 587 13.51 28.89 -4.13
C ILE A 587 13.31 29.66 -2.81
N PRO A 588 12.28 30.52 -2.67
CA PRO A 588 12.00 31.20 -1.40
C PRO A 588 11.50 30.15 -0.40
N GLY A 589 12.22 29.95 0.73
CA GLY A 589 11.78 29.09 1.83
C GLY A 589 12.85 28.31 2.58
N MET A 590 14.02 28.10 2.02
CA MET A 590 15.12 27.41 2.73
C MET A 590 15.61 28.25 3.92
N ASN A 591 15.46 27.72 5.15
CA ASN A 591 15.87 28.27 6.46
C ASN A 591 14.90 29.23 7.16
N GLN A 592 13.62 29.27 6.82
CA GLN A 592 12.64 30.08 7.58
C GLN A 592 12.00 29.25 8.70
N THR A 593 12.01 29.82 9.92
CA THR A 593 11.34 29.21 11.08
C THR A 593 9.91 29.72 11.22
N VAL A 594 8.95 28.81 11.38
CA VAL A 594 7.51 29.10 11.57
C VAL A 594 7.06 28.62 12.96
N ALA A 595 6.49 29.52 13.75
CA ALA A 595 5.87 29.19 15.03
C ALA A 595 4.41 28.74 14.83
N VAL A 596 4.04 27.58 15.36
CA VAL A 596 2.71 26.99 15.16
C VAL A 596 2.02 26.72 16.50
N THR A 597 0.80 27.24 16.69
CA THR A 597 -0.05 26.88 17.81
C THR A 597 -1.20 25.99 17.37
N GLY A 598 -1.79 25.21 18.28
CA GLY A 598 -2.80 24.22 17.91
C GLY A 598 -2.23 23.01 17.19
N ALA A 599 -0.93 22.84 17.18
CA ALA A 599 -0.11 21.84 16.52
C ALA A 599 -0.55 20.37 16.75
N THR A 600 -1.17 20.09 17.91
CA THR A 600 -1.64 18.76 18.31
C THR A 600 -3.09 18.47 17.91
N GLY A 601 -3.79 19.47 17.36
CA GLY A 601 -5.16 19.37 16.89
C GLY A 601 -5.28 18.67 15.53
N PHE A 602 -6.51 18.43 15.07
CA PHE A 602 -6.80 17.82 13.78
C PHE A 602 -6.13 18.60 12.63
N ILE A 603 -6.44 19.88 12.47
CA ILE A 603 -5.91 20.74 11.41
C ILE A 603 -4.40 20.97 11.58
N GLY A 604 -3.95 21.20 12.84
CA GLY A 604 -2.56 21.54 13.14
C GLY A 604 -1.54 20.50 12.70
N LYS A 605 -1.87 19.22 12.74
CA LYS A 605 -1.01 18.14 12.26
C LYS A 605 -0.74 18.26 10.77
N TYR A 606 -1.79 18.44 9.97
CA TYR A 606 -1.67 18.58 8.51
C TYR A 606 -0.90 19.83 8.12
N ILE A 607 -1.04 20.93 8.90
CA ILE A 607 -0.23 22.15 8.71
C ILE A 607 1.24 21.85 8.95
N ILE A 608 1.59 21.21 10.08
CA ILE A 608 2.99 20.86 10.39
C ILE A 608 3.57 19.97 9.28
N ASP A 609 2.89 18.91 8.90
CA ASP A 609 3.36 17.98 7.87
C ASP A 609 3.61 18.69 6.54
N ASN A 610 2.72 19.62 6.15
CA ASN A 610 2.89 20.43 4.94
C ASN A 610 4.07 21.41 5.02
N LEU A 611 4.25 22.06 6.18
CA LEU A 611 5.36 23.00 6.38
C LEU A 611 6.72 22.29 6.35
N LEU A 612 6.83 21.15 7.03
CA LEU A 612 8.05 20.34 7.02
C LEU A 612 8.35 19.81 5.61
N ALA A 613 7.33 19.36 4.87
CA ALA A 613 7.49 18.92 3.49
C ALA A 613 7.95 20.04 2.53
N ARG A 614 7.70 21.30 2.88
CA ARG A 614 8.17 22.50 2.14
C ARG A 614 9.54 23.01 2.60
N GLY A 615 10.18 22.36 3.57
CA GLY A 615 11.50 22.72 4.07
C GLY A 615 11.52 23.82 5.13
N PHE A 616 10.39 24.17 5.77
CA PHE A 616 10.35 25.09 6.89
C PHE A 616 10.84 24.40 8.18
N HIS A 617 11.50 25.16 9.05
CA HIS A 617 11.69 24.78 10.45
C HIS A 617 10.45 25.15 11.25
N VAL A 618 9.93 24.25 12.06
CA VAL A 618 8.68 24.46 12.81
C VAL A 618 8.94 24.45 14.31
N ARG A 619 8.48 25.49 15.02
CA ARG A 619 8.39 25.55 16.48
C ARG A 619 6.91 25.39 16.86
N ALA A 620 6.55 24.32 17.55
CA ALA A 620 5.17 23.92 17.78
C ALA A 620 4.80 23.97 19.27
N LEU A 621 3.75 24.75 19.63
CA LEU A 621 3.27 24.85 21.01
C LEU A 621 2.50 23.59 21.44
N THR A 622 2.84 23.04 22.59
CA THR A 622 2.16 21.86 23.18
C THR A 622 2.00 21.98 24.69
N ARG A 623 0.87 21.57 25.25
CA ARG A 623 0.61 21.54 26.70
C ARG A 623 1.26 20.32 27.40
N THR A 624 1.58 19.28 26.65
CA THR A 624 2.20 18.06 27.16
C THR A 624 3.62 17.92 26.61
N ALA A 625 4.55 17.42 27.42
CA ALA A 625 5.91 17.16 26.96
C ALA A 625 5.88 16.19 25.76
N ARG A 626 6.63 16.52 24.69
CA ARG A 626 6.84 15.70 23.53
C ARG A 626 8.34 15.57 23.26
N ALA A 627 8.75 14.40 22.81
CA ALA A 627 10.14 14.17 22.44
C ALA A 627 10.46 14.92 21.12
N HIS A 628 11.71 15.34 20.96
CA HIS A 628 12.27 15.81 19.69
C HIS A 628 12.23 14.66 18.66
N VAL A 629 11.59 14.90 17.55
CA VAL A 629 11.33 13.85 16.54
C VAL A 629 12.06 14.13 15.22
N ASN A 630 12.44 15.40 15.00
CA ASN A 630 13.06 15.84 13.75
C ASN A 630 13.83 17.13 14.04
N ASP A 631 15.00 17.32 13.44
CA ASP A 631 15.81 18.54 13.58
C ASP A 631 15.07 19.80 13.11
N ASN A 632 14.07 19.63 12.26
CA ASN A 632 13.24 20.72 11.73
C ASN A 632 11.94 20.93 12.53
N LEU A 633 11.66 20.17 13.61
CA LEU A 633 10.47 20.33 14.47
C LEU A 633 10.85 20.39 15.95
N ILE A 634 10.68 21.58 16.53
CA ILE A 634 10.93 21.84 17.95
C ILE A 634 9.60 21.96 18.70
N TRP A 635 9.38 21.14 19.71
CA TRP A 635 8.21 21.25 20.57
C TRP A 635 8.50 22.19 21.74
N VAL A 636 7.75 23.31 21.84
CA VAL A 636 7.78 24.25 22.96
C VAL A 636 6.65 23.88 23.92
N ARG A 637 6.99 23.56 25.17
CA ARG A 637 5.98 23.23 26.18
C ARG A 637 5.42 24.50 26.78
N GLY A 638 4.10 24.69 26.68
CA GLY A 638 3.44 25.88 27.24
C GLY A 638 1.96 25.97 26.85
N SER A 639 1.39 27.14 27.05
CA SER A 639 -0.01 27.44 26.72
C SER A 639 -0.17 28.88 26.22
N LEU A 640 -1.34 29.23 25.66
CA LEU A 640 -1.66 30.60 25.25
C LEU A 640 -1.80 31.57 26.44
N GLU A 641 -1.79 31.08 27.66
CA GLU A 641 -1.86 31.89 28.88
C GLU A 641 -0.47 32.21 29.49
N ASP A 642 0.55 31.48 29.05
CA ASP A 642 1.92 31.60 29.53
C ASP A 642 2.78 32.41 28.54
N THR A 643 3.00 33.68 28.88
CA THR A 643 3.77 34.61 28.06
C THR A 643 5.22 34.18 27.85
N HIS A 644 5.84 33.50 28.80
CA HIS A 644 7.22 33.02 28.67
C HIS A 644 7.31 31.95 27.57
N SER A 645 6.43 30.99 27.61
CA SER A 645 6.38 29.94 26.57
C SER A 645 6.00 30.50 25.18
N LEU A 646 5.22 31.57 25.12
CA LEU A 646 4.93 32.26 23.85
C LEU A 646 6.17 32.99 23.32
N SER A 647 6.94 33.67 24.15
CA SER A 647 8.21 34.30 23.76
C SER A 647 9.22 33.25 23.29
N GLU A 648 9.31 32.11 23.97
CA GLU A 648 10.14 30.98 23.54
C GLU A 648 9.65 30.43 22.19
N LEU A 649 8.33 30.27 21.97
CA LEU A 649 7.74 29.76 20.75
C LEU A 649 8.12 30.58 19.52
N VAL A 650 8.04 31.93 19.64
CA VAL A 650 8.29 32.86 18.53
C VAL A 650 9.76 33.26 18.37
N ALA A 651 10.65 32.82 19.26
CA ALA A 651 12.07 33.16 19.20
C ALA A 651 12.70 32.75 17.87
N GLY A 652 13.14 33.73 17.06
CA GLY A 652 13.72 33.53 15.73
C GLY A 652 12.72 33.07 14.64
N ALA A 653 11.42 33.06 14.91
CA ALA A 653 10.41 32.71 13.92
C ALA A 653 10.11 33.91 13.00
N SER A 654 10.24 33.72 11.68
CA SER A 654 9.89 34.71 10.66
C SER A 654 8.37 34.79 10.42
N ALA A 655 7.62 33.75 10.82
CA ALA A 655 6.17 33.71 10.68
C ALA A 655 5.51 32.92 11.84
N VAL A 656 4.25 33.28 12.12
CA VAL A 656 3.38 32.59 13.07
C VAL A 656 2.15 32.03 12.36
N VAL A 657 1.80 30.76 12.63
CA VAL A 657 0.51 30.16 12.26
C VAL A 657 -0.27 29.86 13.54
N HIS A 658 -1.31 30.63 13.77
CA HIS A 658 -2.16 30.50 14.96
C HIS A 658 -3.41 29.68 14.67
N CYS A 659 -3.32 28.36 14.87
CA CYS A 659 -4.42 27.39 14.71
C CYS A 659 -5.08 26.97 16.03
N ALA A 660 -4.54 27.36 17.17
CA ALA A 660 -5.14 27.07 18.47
C ALA A 660 -6.46 27.83 18.64
N GLY A 661 -7.48 27.16 19.17
CA GLY A 661 -8.76 27.77 19.46
C GLY A 661 -9.69 26.82 20.21
N GLN A 662 -10.57 27.40 21.02
CA GLN A 662 -11.62 26.70 21.73
C GLN A 662 -12.87 26.66 20.85
N VAL A 663 -13.36 25.44 20.51
CA VAL A 663 -14.55 25.23 19.65
C VAL A 663 -15.76 24.75 20.45
N ARG A 664 -15.58 24.31 21.70
CA ARG A 664 -16.62 23.80 22.61
C ARG A 664 -16.54 24.52 23.93
N GLY A 665 -17.69 24.80 24.57
CA GLY A 665 -17.72 25.42 25.85
C GLY A 665 -19.15 25.77 26.29
N HIS A 666 -19.37 25.93 27.59
CA HIS A 666 -20.65 26.21 28.17
C HIS A 666 -20.77 27.66 28.74
N LYS A 667 -19.71 28.49 28.59
CA LYS A 667 -19.66 29.90 28.98
C LYS A 667 -18.88 30.70 27.95
N GLU A 668 -19.26 31.95 27.76
CA GLU A 668 -18.63 32.89 26.85
C GLU A 668 -17.18 33.19 27.20
N GLU A 669 -16.88 33.30 28.51
CA GLU A 669 -15.53 33.64 28.99
C GLU A 669 -14.47 32.58 28.57
N ILE A 670 -14.88 31.31 28.39
CA ILE A 670 -13.95 30.24 27.94
C ILE A 670 -13.47 30.53 26.52
N PHE A 671 -14.38 30.97 25.66
CA PHE A 671 -14.04 31.32 24.27
C PHE A 671 -13.23 32.62 24.21
N THR A 672 -13.62 33.65 24.95
CA THR A 672 -12.92 34.94 25.00
C THR A 672 -11.49 34.76 25.49
N ARG A 673 -11.25 34.04 26.58
CA ARG A 673 -9.92 33.78 27.14
C ARG A 673 -8.99 33.07 26.19
N CYS A 674 -9.48 32.05 25.47
CA CYS A 674 -8.67 31.25 24.53
C CYS A 674 -8.54 31.95 23.16
N ASN A 675 -9.69 32.27 22.53
CA ASN A 675 -9.73 32.70 21.14
C ASN A 675 -9.38 34.20 20.96
N VAL A 676 -9.66 35.02 21.93
CA VAL A 676 -9.35 36.46 21.88
C VAL A 676 -8.05 36.77 22.63
N ASP A 677 -8.05 36.62 23.97
CA ASP A 677 -6.90 37.05 24.77
C ASP A 677 -5.64 36.25 24.48
N GLY A 678 -5.79 34.91 24.21
CA GLY A 678 -4.70 34.04 23.81
C GLY A 678 -4.07 34.45 22.48
N SER A 679 -4.91 34.83 21.48
CA SER A 679 -4.45 35.32 20.19
C SER A 679 -3.71 36.65 20.29
N LEU A 680 -4.20 37.56 21.13
CA LEU A 680 -3.56 38.87 21.35
C LEU A 680 -2.20 38.74 22.04
N ARG A 681 -2.08 37.84 23.05
CA ARG A 681 -0.78 37.57 23.71
C ARG A 681 0.22 36.99 22.72
N LEU A 682 -0.22 36.08 21.83
CA LEU A 682 0.67 35.52 20.81
C LEU A 682 1.13 36.59 19.80
N MET A 683 0.23 37.47 19.34
CA MET A 683 0.57 38.59 18.46
C MET A 683 1.54 39.55 19.15
N GLN A 684 1.32 39.83 20.44
CA GLN A 684 2.23 40.67 21.23
C GLN A 684 3.64 40.06 21.33
N ALA A 685 3.73 38.75 21.64
CA ALA A 685 4.99 38.04 21.66
C ALA A 685 5.70 38.03 20.29
N ALA A 686 4.93 37.91 19.20
CA ALA A 686 5.47 37.97 17.83
C ALA A 686 6.04 39.36 17.51
N LYS A 687 5.36 40.44 17.92
CA LYS A 687 5.87 41.84 17.77
C LYS A 687 7.15 42.06 18.58
N GLU A 688 7.14 41.62 19.84
CA GLU A 688 8.29 41.83 20.75
C GLU A 688 9.50 40.99 20.30
N SER A 689 9.32 39.92 19.53
CA SER A 689 10.46 39.13 19.00
C SER A 689 11.30 39.91 17.97
N GLY A 690 10.74 40.89 17.28
CA GLY A 690 11.38 41.67 16.23
C GLY A 690 11.74 40.92 14.95
N PHE A 691 11.46 39.62 14.88
CA PHE A 691 11.78 38.76 13.72
C PHE A 691 10.57 38.39 12.89
N CYS A 692 9.36 38.41 13.48
CA CYS A 692 8.13 37.94 12.86
C CYS A 692 7.62 38.95 11.82
N GLN A 693 7.57 38.56 10.57
CA GLN A 693 7.09 39.40 9.46
C GLN A 693 5.65 39.04 9.06
N ARG A 694 5.19 37.80 9.33
CA ARG A 694 3.88 37.28 8.93
C ARG A 694 3.16 36.61 10.08
N PHE A 695 1.88 36.90 10.24
CA PHE A 695 1.02 36.25 11.21
C PHE A 695 -0.23 35.72 10.51
N LEU A 696 -0.39 34.41 10.48
CA LEU A 696 -1.57 33.75 9.92
C LEU A 696 -2.51 33.29 11.04
N PHE A 697 -3.67 33.93 11.12
CA PHE A 697 -4.73 33.58 12.07
C PHE A 697 -5.75 32.63 11.43
N ILE A 698 -5.90 31.43 11.97
CA ILE A 698 -6.94 30.50 11.54
C ILE A 698 -8.22 30.83 12.29
N SER A 699 -9.11 31.54 11.60
CA SER A 699 -10.43 31.92 12.05
C SER A 699 -11.47 30.83 11.69
N SER A 700 -12.65 31.21 11.30
CA SER A 700 -13.73 30.35 10.83
C SER A 700 -14.69 31.17 9.97
N LEU A 701 -15.36 30.54 9.00
CA LEU A 701 -16.44 31.22 8.26
C LEU A 701 -17.55 31.70 9.20
N ALA A 702 -17.73 31.05 10.36
CA ALA A 702 -18.70 31.49 11.39
C ALA A 702 -18.44 32.91 11.89
N ALA A 703 -17.22 33.44 11.84
CA ALA A 703 -16.89 34.81 12.22
C ALA A 703 -17.60 35.89 11.35
N ARG A 704 -18.16 35.49 10.19
CA ARG A 704 -19.04 36.35 9.37
C ARG A 704 -20.35 36.71 10.06
N HIS A 705 -20.81 35.83 10.97
CA HIS A 705 -22.08 35.94 11.70
C HIS A 705 -21.89 35.84 13.22
N PRO A 706 -21.32 36.90 13.87
CA PRO A 706 -20.93 36.84 15.29
C PRO A 706 -22.11 36.62 16.24
N GLU A 707 -23.34 36.99 15.82
CA GLU A 707 -24.59 36.85 16.60
C GLU A 707 -25.07 35.42 16.78
N LEU A 708 -24.55 34.47 15.97
CA LEU A 708 -25.03 33.10 16.00
C LEU A 708 -24.55 32.30 17.22
N SER A 709 -23.29 32.53 17.63
CA SER A 709 -22.71 31.77 18.74
C SER A 709 -21.56 32.51 19.44
N TRP A 710 -21.25 32.15 20.69
CA TRP A 710 -20.09 32.66 21.41
C TRP A 710 -18.77 32.34 20.68
N TYR A 711 -18.71 31.18 20.02
CA TYR A 711 -17.58 30.81 19.19
C TYR A 711 -17.41 31.78 18.01
N ALA A 712 -18.49 32.00 17.25
CA ALA A 712 -18.49 32.93 16.12
C ALA A 712 -18.09 34.36 16.54
N ASN A 713 -18.68 34.84 17.63
CA ASN A 713 -18.35 36.16 18.24
C ASN A 713 -16.88 36.22 18.64
N SER A 714 -16.37 35.20 19.33
CA SER A 714 -14.96 35.23 19.79
C SER A 714 -13.95 35.24 18.64
N LYS A 715 -14.25 34.55 17.54
CA LYS A 715 -13.41 34.58 16.33
C LYS A 715 -13.49 35.96 15.64
N HIS A 716 -14.66 36.52 15.50
CA HIS A 716 -14.87 37.86 14.95
C HIS A 716 -14.13 38.95 15.77
N VAL A 717 -14.25 38.97 17.08
CA VAL A 717 -13.58 39.92 17.97
C VAL A 717 -12.03 39.75 17.90
N ALA A 718 -11.57 38.49 17.80
CA ALA A 718 -10.14 38.23 17.62
C ALA A 718 -9.61 38.80 16.30
N GLU A 719 -10.34 38.62 15.19
CA GLU A 719 -9.98 39.19 13.89
C GLU A 719 -9.84 40.71 13.97
N GLN A 720 -10.87 41.40 14.53
CA GLN A 720 -10.87 42.86 14.66
C GLN A 720 -9.67 43.36 15.48
N ARG A 721 -9.41 42.76 16.65
CA ARG A 721 -8.35 43.17 17.55
C ARG A 721 -6.96 42.85 17.01
N LEU A 722 -6.78 41.70 16.32
CA LEU A 722 -5.51 41.33 15.66
C LEU A 722 -5.22 42.30 14.52
N THR A 723 -6.24 42.66 13.70
CA THR A 723 -6.09 43.63 12.62
C THR A 723 -5.66 45.01 13.18
N ALA A 724 -6.22 45.44 14.30
CA ALA A 724 -5.85 46.67 14.95
C ALA A 724 -4.41 46.68 15.54
N MET A 725 -3.81 45.50 15.78
CA MET A 725 -2.46 45.31 16.30
C MET A 725 -1.39 45.00 15.22
N ALA A 726 -1.78 44.78 14.00
CA ALA A 726 -0.93 44.18 12.98
C ALA A 726 0.03 45.21 12.27
N ASP A 727 0.30 46.35 12.85
CA ASP A 727 0.99 47.55 12.27
C ASP A 727 2.13 47.17 11.29
N GLU A 728 3.16 46.43 11.77
CA GLU A 728 4.36 46.06 10.99
C GLU A 728 4.38 44.61 10.54
N ILE A 729 3.40 43.78 11.02
CA ILE A 729 3.31 42.35 10.72
C ILE A 729 2.21 42.16 9.67
N THR A 730 2.49 41.49 8.57
CA THR A 730 1.46 41.16 7.58
C THR A 730 0.53 40.07 8.17
N LEU A 731 -0.75 40.44 8.37
CA LEU A 731 -1.77 39.57 8.96
C LEU A 731 -2.61 38.90 7.88
N GLY A 732 -2.51 37.59 7.77
CA GLY A 732 -3.46 36.73 7.05
C GLY A 732 -4.55 36.23 7.99
N VAL A 733 -5.83 36.40 7.63
CA VAL A 733 -6.95 35.80 8.32
C VAL A 733 -7.61 34.77 7.42
N PHE A 734 -7.52 33.51 7.77
CA PHE A 734 -8.16 32.42 7.02
C PHE A 734 -9.50 32.06 7.69
N ARG A 735 -10.60 32.17 6.96
CA ARG A 735 -11.95 31.74 7.33
C ARG A 735 -12.33 30.46 6.58
N PRO A 736 -11.81 29.29 7.00
CA PRO A 736 -12.21 28.04 6.39
C PRO A 736 -13.69 27.75 6.64
N THR A 737 -14.31 27.07 5.69
CA THR A 737 -15.65 26.48 5.81
C THR A 737 -15.60 25.23 6.71
N ALA A 738 -16.53 24.31 6.61
CA ALA A 738 -16.52 23.05 7.34
C ALA A 738 -15.33 22.18 6.92
N VAL A 739 -14.23 22.22 7.69
CA VAL A 739 -13.00 21.44 7.40
C VAL A 739 -13.19 19.99 7.80
N TYR A 740 -12.98 19.07 6.87
CA TYR A 740 -13.12 17.63 7.06
C TYR A 740 -11.90 16.86 6.50
N GLY A 741 -11.79 15.59 6.88
CA GLY A 741 -10.74 14.68 6.40
C GLY A 741 -10.37 13.61 7.41
N PRO A 742 -9.42 12.71 7.11
CA PRO A 742 -9.02 11.64 8.01
C PRO A 742 -8.58 12.15 9.38
N GLY A 743 -9.25 11.68 10.43
CA GLY A 743 -9.03 12.12 11.81
C GLY A 743 -9.97 13.22 12.31
N ASP A 744 -10.87 13.72 11.48
CA ASP A 744 -11.96 14.61 11.93
C ASP A 744 -12.97 13.85 12.80
N LYS A 745 -13.39 14.47 13.90
CA LYS A 745 -14.36 13.89 14.85
C LYS A 745 -15.72 14.59 14.80
N GLU A 746 -15.82 15.73 14.13
CA GLU A 746 -17.04 16.55 14.12
C GLU A 746 -17.95 16.18 12.95
N LEU A 747 -17.43 16.09 11.74
CA LEU A 747 -18.21 15.82 10.52
C LEU A 747 -18.22 14.34 10.13
N LYS A 748 -17.24 13.56 10.57
CA LYS A 748 -17.19 12.12 10.29
C LYS A 748 -18.51 11.38 10.60
N PRO A 749 -19.22 11.60 11.73
CA PRO A 749 -20.51 10.94 11.97
C PRO A 749 -21.57 11.25 10.90
N LEU A 750 -21.58 12.47 10.35
CA LEU A 750 -22.49 12.85 9.27
C LEU A 750 -22.20 12.05 7.99
N PHE A 751 -20.92 11.94 7.61
CA PHE A 751 -20.50 11.15 6.46
C PHE A 751 -20.78 9.66 6.63
N ASP A 752 -20.51 9.10 7.81
CA ASP A 752 -20.82 7.70 8.13
C ASP A 752 -22.34 7.40 8.01
N TRP A 753 -23.20 8.33 8.42
CA TRP A 753 -24.65 8.18 8.27
C TRP A 753 -25.09 8.29 6.80
N MET A 754 -24.52 9.22 6.04
CA MET A 754 -24.80 9.36 4.61
C MET A 754 -24.47 8.05 3.85
N LEU A 755 -23.34 7.45 4.12
CA LEU A 755 -22.94 6.18 3.49
C LEU A 755 -23.78 4.98 3.96
N ARG A 756 -24.39 5.05 5.15
CA ARG A 756 -25.39 4.07 5.60
C ARG A 756 -26.78 4.30 5.00
N GLY A 757 -26.95 5.34 4.19
CA GLY A 757 -28.19 5.65 3.48
C GLY A 757 -29.14 6.56 4.23
N LEU A 758 -28.68 7.28 5.25
CA LEU A 758 -29.47 8.22 6.03
C LEU A 758 -28.76 9.58 6.11
N LEU A 759 -29.41 10.64 5.64
CA LEU A 759 -28.92 12.01 5.73
C LEU A 759 -29.79 12.83 6.67
N PRO A 760 -29.32 13.15 7.90
CA PRO A 760 -30.01 14.08 8.77
C PRO A 760 -29.87 15.51 8.22
N ARG A 761 -31.00 16.14 7.90
CA ARG A 761 -31.02 17.52 7.45
C ARG A 761 -31.25 18.45 8.63
N LEU A 762 -30.40 19.45 8.75
CA LEU A 762 -30.46 20.53 9.71
C LEU A 762 -30.82 21.82 8.96
N GLY A 763 -31.75 22.60 9.46
CA GLY A 763 -32.23 23.82 8.80
C GLY A 763 -33.24 23.55 7.66
N THR A 764 -33.31 24.52 6.73
CA THR A 764 -34.25 24.46 5.59
C THR A 764 -33.67 23.64 4.44
N PRO A 765 -34.48 23.18 3.47
CA PRO A 765 -33.98 22.48 2.29
C PRO A 765 -33.00 23.29 1.46
N GLU A 766 -33.13 24.59 1.44
CA GLU A 766 -32.37 25.57 0.63
C GLU A 766 -31.07 26.03 1.31
N THR A 767 -30.80 25.54 2.54
CA THR A 767 -29.54 25.88 3.25
C THR A 767 -28.32 25.57 2.38
N GLN A 768 -27.47 26.58 2.15
CA GLN A 768 -26.22 26.44 1.43
C GLN A 768 -25.09 26.04 2.38
N LEU A 769 -24.36 25.04 2.01
CA LEU A 769 -23.22 24.49 2.76
C LEU A 769 -21.96 24.57 1.91
N SER A 770 -20.83 24.80 2.54
CA SER A 770 -19.52 24.66 1.90
C SER A 770 -18.59 23.82 2.77
N PHE A 771 -17.74 23.07 2.11
CA PHE A 771 -16.80 22.16 2.73
C PHE A 771 -15.37 22.48 2.28
N LEU A 772 -14.37 21.98 3.02
CA LEU A 772 -12.97 22.14 2.66
C LEU A 772 -12.18 20.93 3.17
N HIS A 773 -11.45 20.26 2.29
CA HIS A 773 -10.63 19.14 2.73
C HIS A 773 -9.37 19.64 3.47
N VAL A 774 -9.01 18.97 4.57
CA VAL A 774 -7.92 19.40 5.47
C VAL A 774 -6.55 19.47 4.77
N THR A 775 -6.31 18.61 3.78
CA THR A 775 -5.07 18.63 2.98
C THR A 775 -4.97 19.91 2.12
N ASP A 776 -6.08 20.29 1.46
CA ASP A 776 -6.13 21.54 0.67
C ASP A 776 -5.97 22.76 1.56
N PHE A 777 -6.58 22.73 2.75
CA PHE A 777 -6.39 23.77 3.75
C PHE A 777 -4.92 23.92 4.18
N ALA A 778 -4.24 22.80 4.48
CA ALA A 778 -2.81 22.83 4.84
C ALA A 778 -1.93 23.31 3.67
N GLN A 779 -2.29 22.98 2.42
CA GLN A 779 -1.61 23.51 1.23
C GLN A 779 -1.77 25.02 1.11
N ALA A 780 -2.99 25.56 1.35
CA ALA A 780 -3.23 27.01 1.36
C ALA A 780 -2.33 27.75 2.37
N VAL A 781 -2.22 27.20 3.59
CA VAL A 781 -1.33 27.74 4.65
C VAL A 781 0.13 27.76 4.19
N GLY A 782 0.64 26.63 3.67
CA GLY A 782 2.03 26.55 3.21
C GLY A 782 2.29 27.46 2.00
N GLN A 783 1.33 27.61 1.09
CA GLN A 783 1.46 28.45 -0.10
C GLN A 783 1.44 29.94 0.27
N TRP A 784 0.57 30.37 1.21
CA TRP A 784 0.55 31.72 1.72
C TRP A 784 1.87 32.12 2.42
N LEU A 785 2.47 31.20 3.15
CA LEU A 785 3.77 31.43 3.81
C LEU A 785 4.93 31.48 2.80
N SER A 786 4.84 30.77 1.67
CA SER A 786 5.87 30.73 0.63
C SER A 786 5.72 31.81 -0.43
N ALA A 787 4.60 32.54 -0.48
CA ALA A 787 4.36 33.58 -1.46
C ALA A 787 5.34 34.76 -1.27
N GLU A 788 5.87 35.32 -2.36
CA GLU A 788 6.85 36.44 -2.30
C GLU A 788 6.24 37.67 -1.65
N THR A 789 5.03 38.04 -2.05
CA THR A 789 4.31 39.21 -1.54
C THR A 789 2.91 38.80 -1.10
N VAL A 790 2.56 39.15 0.12
CA VAL A 790 1.22 39.03 0.68
C VAL A 790 0.83 40.28 1.43
N GLN A 791 -0.44 40.62 1.40
CA GLN A 791 -0.97 41.81 2.11
C GLN A 791 -1.80 41.36 3.31
N THR A 792 -2.02 42.27 4.24
CA THR A 792 -2.97 42.07 5.35
C THR A 792 -4.38 41.95 4.77
N GLN A 793 -4.93 40.71 4.81
CA GLN A 793 -6.18 40.37 4.13
C GLN A 793 -6.90 39.21 4.82
N THR A 794 -8.24 39.23 4.68
CA THR A 794 -9.11 38.12 5.11
C THR A 794 -9.54 37.29 3.90
N TYR A 795 -9.36 35.98 3.97
CA TYR A 795 -9.68 35.00 2.93
C TYR A 795 -10.73 34.01 3.42
N GLU A 796 -11.74 33.79 2.63
CA GLU A 796 -12.64 32.64 2.78
C GLU A 796 -12.09 31.47 1.98
N LEU A 797 -12.22 30.24 2.52
CA LEU A 797 -11.67 29.03 1.89
C LEU A 797 -12.72 27.91 1.88
N CYS A 798 -13.00 27.38 0.68
CA CYS A 798 -13.89 26.25 0.43
C CYS A 798 -13.30 25.32 -0.62
N ASP A 799 -14.02 24.26 -0.99
CA ASP A 799 -13.62 23.28 -2.02
C ASP A 799 -13.85 23.76 -3.47
N GLY A 800 -14.11 25.04 -3.69
CA GLY A 800 -14.21 25.66 -5.01
C GLY A 800 -15.55 25.49 -5.72
N VAL A 801 -16.53 24.83 -5.11
CA VAL A 801 -17.87 24.70 -5.69
C VAL A 801 -18.64 26.03 -5.57
N ALA A 802 -18.93 26.63 -6.72
CA ALA A 802 -19.61 27.91 -6.80
C ALA A 802 -21.00 27.85 -6.14
N GLY A 803 -21.27 28.74 -5.17
CA GLY A 803 -22.52 28.78 -4.41
C GLY A 803 -22.68 27.68 -3.37
N GLY A 804 -21.71 26.77 -3.24
CA GLY A 804 -21.74 25.67 -2.28
C GLY A 804 -22.71 24.53 -2.65
N TYR A 805 -23.21 23.83 -1.63
CA TYR A 805 -24.07 22.66 -1.74
C TYR A 805 -25.36 22.88 -0.99
N ASP A 806 -26.52 22.67 -1.62
CA ASP A 806 -27.77 22.47 -0.89
C ASP A 806 -27.90 21.01 -0.40
N TRP A 807 -28.87 20.77 0.48
CA TRP A 807 -29.09 19.42 1.03
C TRP A 807 -29.50 18.39 -0.04
N GLN A 808 -30.11 18.81 -1.15
CA GLN A 808 -30.46 17.91 -2.26
C GLN A 808 -29.19 17.47 -3.01
N ARG A 809 -28.29 18.40 -3.26
CA ARG A 809 -26.99 18.10 -3.88
C ARG A 809 -26.15 17.18 -3.00
N VAL A 810 -26.05 17.46 -1.67
CA VAL A 810 -25.36 16.58 -0.72
C VAL A 810 -25.97 15.17 -0.71
N ARG A 811 -27.31 15.06 -0.74
CA ARG A 811 -28.00 13.77 -0.81
C ARG A 811 -27.67 13.02 -2.09
N GLN A 812 -27.62 13.71 -3.24
CA GLN A 812 -27.30 13.11 -4.52
C GLN A 812 -25.85 12.57 -4.51
N LEU A 813 -24.88 13.38 -4.09
CA LEU A 813 -23.50 12.99 -3.98
C LEU A 813 -23.30 11.77 -3.06
N ALA A 814 -24.01 11.74 -1.94
CA ALA A 814 -23.99 10.60 -1.03
C ALA A 814 -24.63 9.34 -1.65
N ALA A 815 -25.69 9.48 -2.45
CA ALA A 815 -26.35 8.39 -3.15
C ALA A 815 -25.44 7.82 -4.24
N ASP A 816 -24.76 8.69 -4.99
CA ASP A 816 -23.79 8.32 -6.04
C ASP A 816 -22.58 7.59 -5.42
N ALA A 817 -22.04 8.13 -4.30
CA ALA A 817 -20.87 7.53 -3.63
C ALA A 817 -21.14 6.12 -3.06
N ARG A 818 -22.37 5.86 -2.55
CA ARG A 818 -22.75 4.55 -2.01
C ARG A 818 -23.37 3.61 -3.05
N CYS A 819 -23.56 4.07 -4.28
CA CYS A 819 -24.27 3.35 -5.35
C CYS A 819 -25.69 2.88 -4.89
N GLY A 820 -26.42 3.75 -4.19
CA GLY A 820 -27.74 3.41 -3.65
C GLY A 820 -28.50 4.62 -3.09
N SER A 821 -29.80 4.45 -2.81
CA SER A 821 -30.65 5.55 -2.35
C SER A 821 -30.24 6.06 -0.95
N VAL A 822 -30.31 7.37 -0.75
CA VAL A 822 -30.13 8.03 0.55
C VAL A 822 -31.43 8.70 0.96
N ARG A 823 -31.93 8.30 2.14
CA ARG A 823 -33.14 8.90 2.73
C ARG A 823 -32.73 10.13 3.53
N MET A 824 -33.25 11.29 3.13
CA MET A 824 -33.07 12.54 3.88
C MET A 824 -34.17 12.68 4.93
N VAL A 825 -33.77 12.95 6.19
CA VAL A 825 -34.67 13.11 7.31
C VAL A 825 -34.49 14.50 7.94
N GLY A 826 -35.45 15.35 7.81
CA GLY A 826 -35.44 16.66 8.46
C GLY A 826 -35.62 16.53 9.96
N ILE A 827 -34.74 17.09 10.76
CA ILE A 827 -34.84 17.09 12.22
C ILE A 827 -35.48 18.42 12.66
N PRO A 828 -36.68 18.38 13.30
CA PRO A 828 -37.33 19.59 13.79
C PRO A 828 -36.47 20.34 14.82
N LEU A 829 -36.47 21.67 14.77
CA LEU A 829 -35.69 22.52 15.68
C LEU A 829 -35.99 22.26 17.15
N SER A 830 -37.28 21.95 17.48
CA SER A 830 -37.70 21.57 18.82
C SER A 830 -37.00 20.31 19.36
N VAL A 831 -36.80 19.32 18.51
CA VAL A 831 -36.07 18.07 18.86
C VAL A 831 -34.59 18.39 19.08
N LEU A 832 -33.98 19.19 18.20
CA LEU A 832 -32.57 19.59 18.34
C LEU A 832 -32.35 20.40 19.64
N THR A 833 -33.25 21.32 19.98
CA THR A 833 -33.14 22.11 21.21
C THR A 833 -33.31 21.25 22.47
N CYS A 834 -34.21 20.28 22.45
CA CYS A 834 -34.37 19.31 23.54
C CYS A 834 -33.10 18.46 23.71
N LEU A 835 -32.52 17.95 22.62
CA LEU A 835 -31.26 17.18 22.63
C LEU A 835 -30.10 18.03 23.15
N ALA A 836 -30.04 19.31 22.81
CA ALA A 836 -28.98 20.22 23.30
C ALA A 836 -29.12 20.46 24.82
N ASP A 837 -30.35 20.63 25.34
CA ASP A 837 -30.60 20.80 26.78
C ASP A 837 -30.22 19.53 27.55
N ILE A 838 -30.56 18.33 27.03
CA ILE A 838 -30.17 17.04 27.61
C ILE A 838 -28.65 16.87 27.55
N SER A 839 -28.03 17.16 26.41
CA SER A 839 -26.56 17.09 26.23
C SER A 839 -25.85 17.99 27.24
N THR A 840 -26.34 19.22 27.41
CA THR A 840 -25.78 20.20 28.36
C THR A 840 -25.95 19.76 29.83
N ALA A 841 -27.09 19.17 30.19
CA ALA A 841 -27.34 18.65 31.54
C ALA A 841 -26.46 17.45 31.87
N LEU A 842 -26.37 16.47 30.97
CA LEU A 842 -25.53 15.28 31.13
C LEU A 842 -24.05 15.63 31.17
N SER A 843 -23.57 16.55 30.33
CA SER A 843 -22.18 17.00 30.31
C SER A 843 -21.78 17.71 31.60
N ARG A 844 -22.70 18.51 32.20
CA ARG A 844 -22.48 19.13 33.52
C ARG A 844 -22.29 18.08 34.61
N LEU A 845 -23.09 17.02 34.58
CA LEU A 845 -22.99 15.92 35.56
C LEU A 845 -21.70 15.11 35.37
N ALA A 846 -21.24 14.95 34.11
CA ALA A 846 -20.05 14.21 33.78
C ALA A 846 -18.75 15.03 33.85
N GLY A 847 -18.79 16.32 34.15
CA GLY A 847 -17.60 17.21 34.14
C GLY A 847 -16.97 17.37 32.76
N LYS A 848 -17.73 17.18 31.67
CA LYS A 848 -17.26 17.26 30.27
C LYS A 848 -17.94 18.43 29.55
N GLU A 849 -17.25 18.97 28.53
CA GLU A 849 -17.83 20.00 27.68
C GLU A 849 -18.93 19.42 26.76
N PRO A 850 -20.11 20.06 26.64
CA PRO A 850 -21.20 19.57 25.82
C PRO A 850 -20.86 19.63 24.32
N MET A 851 -21.23 18.60 23.58
CA MET A 851 -21.06 18.57 22.12
C MET A 851 -22.11 19.45 21.40
N LEU A 852 -23.33 19.50 21.91
CA LEU A 852 -24.46 20.24 21.31
C LEU A 852 -25.00 21.24 22.33
N THR A 853 -25.04 22.52 21.95
CA THR A 853 -25.60 23.62 22.73
C THR A 853 -26.62 24.37 21.89
N ARG A 854 -27.52 25.15 22.52
CA ARG A 854 -28.47 25.99 21.79
C ARG A 854 -27.82 26.99 20.84
N SER A 855 -26.65 27.56 21.21
CA SER A 855 -25.88 28.44 20.33
C SER A 855 -25.33 27.67 19.11
N LYS A 856 -24.83 26.45 19.32
CA LYS A 856 -24.35 25.61 18.21
C LYS A 856 -25.46 25.20 17.25
N ILE A 857 -26.69 25.00 17.75
CA ILE A 857 -27.85 24.73 16.87
C ILE A 857 -28.13 25.91 15.94
N ARG A 858 -28.10 27.16 16.45
CA ARG A 858 -28.30 28.34 15.58
C ARG A 858 -27.28 28.43 14.46
N GLU A 859 -26.01 28.11 14.76
CA GLU A 859 -24.96 28.03 13.79
C GLU A 859 -25.21 26.90 12.76
N LEU A 860 -25.56 25.69 13.20
CA LEU A 860 -25.82 24.53 12.33
C LEU A 860 -27.08 24.69 11.46
N THR A 861 -28.04 25.53 11.83
CA THR A 861 -29.30 25.77 11.09
C THR A 861 -29.30 27.10 10.33
N HIS A 862 -28.20 27.83 10.28
CA HIS A 862 -28.07 29.07 9.52
C HIS A 862 -28.21 28.79 8.00
N ALA A 863 -28.84 29.73 7.30
CA ALA A 863 -29.31 29.50 5.93
C ALA A 863 -28.19 29.49 4.87
N ASP A 864 -27.11 30.22 5.11
CA ASP A 864 -26.06 30.41 4.08
C ASP A 864 -24.65 30.35 4.63
N TRP A 865 -23.99 29.22 4.34
CA TRP A 865 -22.58 28.98 4.60
C TRP A 865 -21.77 28.87 3.30
N SER A 866 -22.26 29.48 2.20
CA SER A 866 -21.48 29.57 0.95
C SER A 866 -20.24 30.44 1.14
N ALA A 867 -19.17 30.07 0.46
CA ALA A 867 -17.89 30.79 0.46
C ALA A 867 -17.26 30.74 -0.94
N ASN A 868 -16.28 31.60 -1.22
CA ASN A 868 -15.53 31.59 -2.46
C ASN A 868 -14.03 31.81 -2.24
N ASN A 869 -13.24 31.28 -3.16
CA ASN A 869 -11.77 31.32 -3.12
C ASN A 869 -11.17 32.46 -3.95
N ASN A 870 -11.97 33.36 -4.54
CA ASN A 870 -11.49 34.33 -5.53
C ASN A 870 -10.26 35.10 -5.06
N ARG A 871 -10.32 35.70 -3.88
CA ARG A 871 -9.22 36.52 -3.36
C ARG A 871 -7.95 35.70 -3.09
N ILE A 872 -8.05 34.54 -2.48
CA ILE A 872 -6.86 33.72 -2.18
C ILE A 872 -6.26 33.15 -3.47
N SER A 873 -7.11 32.81 -4.47
CA SER A 873 -6.64 32.36 -5.78
C SER A 873 -5.90 33.46 -6.53
N GLU A 874 -6.38 34.70 -6.45
CA GLU A 874 -5.72 35.88 -7.06
C GLU A 874 -4.41 36.19 -6.38
N ASP A 875 -4.35 36.23 -5.04
CA ASP A 875 -3.19 36.69 -4.28
C ASP A 875 -2.04 35.68 -4.24
N ILE A 876 -2.35 34.36 -4.17
CA ILE A 876 -1.31 33.32 -3.99
C ILE A 876 -1.44 32.15 -4.97
N ASN A 877 -2.28 32.25 -6.00
CA ASN A 877 -2.50 31.22 -7.02
C ASN A 877 -2.88 29.84 -6.40
N TRP A 878 -3.68 29.83 -5.33
CA TRP A 878 -4.13 28.64 -4.68
C TRP A 878 -5.51 28.19 -5.16
N PHE A 879 -5.65 26.90 -5.47
CA PHE A 879 -6.90 26.24 -5.85
C PHE A 879 -7.06 24.94 -5.08
N PRO A 880 -8.27 24.63 -4.58
CA PRO A 880 -8.54 23.36 -3.92
C PRO A 880 -8.51 22.20 -4.92
N GLY A 881 -7.92 21.09 -4.54
CA GLY A 881 -7.84 19.88 -5.37
C GLY A 881 -8.90 18.82 -5.03
N ILE A 882 -9.57 18.92 -3.86
CA ILE A 882 -10.46 17.89 -3.33
C ILE A 882 -11.84 18.47 -3.07
N SER A 883 -12.81 18.21 -3.97
CA SER A 883 -14.21 18.53 -3.76
C SER A 883 -14.89 17.54 -2.80
N LEU A 884 -16.06 17.93 -2.22
CA LEU A 884 -16.88 17.01 -1.41
C LEU A 884 -17.27 15.75 -2.20
N GLU A 885 -17.58 15.89 -3.49
CA GLU A 885 -17.89 14.76 -4.37
C GLU A 885 -16.70 13.78 -4.45
N HIS A 886 -15.54 14.31 -4.72
CA HIS A 886 -14.29 13.52 -4.77
C HIS A 886 -14.02 12.81 -3.45
N ALA A 887 -14.17 13.51 -2.33
CA ALA A 887 -13.93 12.95 -1.01
C ALA A 887 -14.93 11.86 -0.62
N LEU A 888 -16.23 12.04 -0.91
CA LEU A 888 -17.24 11.02 -0.64
C LEU A 888 -17.03 9.75 -1.47
N ARG A 889 -16.68 9.89 -2.74
CA ARG A 889 -16.39 8.74 -3.63
C ARG A 889 -15.16 7.95 -3.19
N ASN A 890 -14.17 8.62 -2.64
CA ASN A 890 -12.88 8.04 -2.29
C ASN A 890 -12.70 7.76 -0.78
N GLY A 891 -13.72 8.04 0.04
CA GLY A 891 -13.66 7.82 1.48
C GLY A 891 -12.59 8.66 2.20
N LEU A 892 -12.35 9.91 1.75
CA LEU A 892 -11.31 10.82 2.28
C LEU A 892 -11.81 11.63 3.51
N PHE A 893 -12.43 10.98 4.52
CA PHE A 893 -12.99 11.66 5.70
C PHE A 893 -12.87 10.85 6.99
#